data_cc2fb2d4a11d1834e110e2db775408fc
#
_entry.id   cc2fb2d4a11d1834e110e2db775408fc
#
_cell.length_a   1.000
_cell.length_b   1.000
_cell.length_c   1.000
_cell.angle_alpha   90.00
_cell.angle_beta   90.00
_cell.angle_gamma   90.00
#
_symmetry.space_group_name_H-M   'P 1'
#
loop_
_entity.id
_entity.type
_entity.pdbx_description
1 polymer ?
#
loop_
_entity_poly.entity_id
_entity_poly.type
_entity_poly.pdbx_seq_one_letter_code
_entity_poly.pdbx_strand_id
1 'polypeptide(L)'
;MNNKNLTVIMAVTNEENLNEAVNSYLSVKGAFDSVRVIVADCIGSEESRTAIKESVKSNPDTVSQYESDNILTRAEFYGKAMEGLCDGYVCFTESAVTLLDSAVEFLGEAIVKYPCSTVEISVKNRNKMEKFVGYSKLDGLADFCDLNEFPYNAALAIYGYFFKVCDIKELDFDLSIGEEALKKFILEALLLNSNIAYSNKAWCQSTRALENDSVLFDGQYDKAYYAQSVRGFMIPFMEKLIAENGNVPTFVQYAFCKLIFAKFANNYFENNKGVLEEAEVYEFYDAVCDALKLIDNSIYTAAAIRCKYINRSLWMKILKDKTERAGEMHRLDLDEEGNINFAVEGKESAHISTLNSVALIINNINYGENGLEFDAEFTGKDFINTEDIELYANYDGKKVKLEEYAIYPLLKCFGLTYGKKYNVHFFIPVTDTLEKISFTYVIDGSEQELSLQFARAFSRIRLRFGKAYWKFNDKKALECKNGVYLRVFNCSGLKRFFREIALMGSQLIHTKPFSNAVRRIILRSLYWLTRPYFRGKRIWMTFDKLYKGGDNGEYFFKYANTVKDDVEVYYVIDKESPDCKRLLEYDKKHVLIHNSLKCKLYALNAEAVAATHASVMQYCGIPKYLVPNVLDLFKAKIICIQHGLTVQQLGQYQNRLYDNTTLYCLASKYEKKNLMHPIYGYEESMLKINGLARYDGLKNNDKKFILITPTWRRNVVTLGIAYKKKPYNEHFKYTEYFRLYNTLINDKKLIECAKKNGYGITYLLHPAMSPQIEDFEQNGFVEIVAASGDMSYEKILTEASLMVTDYSGVQFDFAYMRKPIVYYHPDTLPPHYESGGIDYPTQGFGPIITNHEAVVDEICKYMENGCKTDAEYIDRANDFFKFDDYNNAKRIYDEIYDSLK
;
A
#
# COMPACT_ATOMS: atom_id res chain seq x y z
N MET A 1 -3.16 -50.73 -18.15
CA MET A 1 -4.11 -49.74 -18.69
C MET A 1 -4.10 -48.56 -17.69
N ASN A 2 -3.74 -47.40 -18.11
CA ASN A 2 -3.77 -46.24 -17.21
C ASN A 2 -5.23 -45.90 -16.93
N ASN A 3 -5.68 -46.15 -15.73
CA ASN A 3 -7.03 -45.82 -15.28
C ASN A 3 -7.16 -44.31 -15.18
N LYS A 4 -7.99 -43.68 -16.00
CA LYS A 4 -8.16 -42.23 -16.06
C LYS A 4 -9.31 -41.73 -15.16
N ASN A 5 -9.35 -42.25 -13.94
CA ASN A 5 -10.32 -41.77 -12.94
C ASN A 5 -9.78 -40.54 -12.20
N LEU A 6 -10.64 -39.57 -11.96
CA LEU A 6 -10.31 -38.40 -11.13
C LEU A 6 -11.10 -38.43 -9.81
N THR A 7 -10.39 -38.32 -8.71
CA THR A 7 -11.00 -38.00 -7.41
C THR A 7 -10.66 -36.57 -7.03
N VAL A 8 -11.67 -35.75 -6.80
CA VAL A 8 -11.53 -34.40 -6.27
C VAL A 8 -11.85 -34.43 -4.78
N ILE A 9 -10.90 -34.04 -3.96
CA ILE A 9 -11.06 -33.94 -2.50
C ILE A 9 -11.20 -32.44 -2.19
N MET A 10 -12.45 -32.00 -1.86
CA MET A 10 -12.81 -30.61 -1.75
C MET A 10 -13.20 -30.24 -0.33
N ALA A 11 -12.39 -29.42 0.33
CA ALA A 11 -12.72 -28.84 1.62
C ALA A 11 -13.77 -27.75 1.46
N VAL A 12 -14.85 -27.78 2.24
CA VAL A 12 -15.86 -26.71 2.24
C VAL A 12 -15.38 -25.61 3.20
N THR A 13 -14.90 -24.53 2.61
CA THR A 13 -14.38 -23.33 3.29
C THR A 13 -15.22 -22.08 2.97
N ASN A 14 -16.18 -22.22 2.06
CA ASN A 14 -17.18 -21.22 1.72
C ASN A 14 -18.42 -21.94 1.13
N GLU A 15 -19.54 -21.88 1.82
CA GLU A 15 -20.78 -22.56 1.44
C GLU A 15 -21.45 -21.97 0.20
N GLU A 16 -21.39 -20.64 0.01
CA GLU A 16 -22.07 -19.95 -1.09
C GLU A 16 -21.59 -20.40 -2.48
N ASN A 17 -20.34 -20.85 -2.58
CA ASN A 17 -19.72 -21.22 -3.85
C ASN A 17 -19.63 -22.73 -4.08
N LEU A 18 -20.05 -23.56 -3.13
CA LEU A 18 -19.85 -25.01 -3.18
C LEU A 18 -20.40 -25.64 -4.48
N ASN A 19 -21.64 -25.35 -4.84
CA ASN A 19 -22.26 -25.92 -6.03
C ASN A 19 -21.60 -25.47 -7.32
N GLU A 20 -21.13 -24.21 -7.41
CA GLU A 20 -20.38 -23.71 -8.57
C GLU A 20 -19.03 -24.46 -8.69
N ALA A 21 -18.32 -24.60 -7.57
CA ALA A 21 -17.07 -25.32 -7.53
C ALA A 21 -17.24 -26.80 -7.93
N VAL A 22 -18.15 -27.53 -7.30
CA VAL A 22 -18.43 -28.94 -7.62
C VAL A 22 -18.75 -29.12 -9.10
N ASN A 23 -19.66 -28.32 -9.67
CA ASN A 23 -20.03 -28.41 -11.07
C ASN A 23 -18.85 -28.13 -12.02
N SER A 24 -17.96 -27.19 -11.66
CA SER A 24 -16.77 -26.90 -12.46
C SER A 24 -15.81 -28.09 -12.55
N TYR A 25 -15.64 -28.84 -11.45
CA TYR A 25 -14.83 -30.06 -11.46
C TYR A 25 -15.53 -31.24 -12.12
N LEU A 26 -16.86 -31.34 -12.02
CA LEU A 26 -17.62 -32.38 -12.75
C LEU A 26 -17.60 -32.14 -14.28
N SER A 27 -17.38 -30.93 -14.76
CA SER A 27 -17.30 -30.61 -16.19
C SER A 27 -16.14 -31.29 -16.91
N VAL A 28 -15.10 -31.77 -16.17
CA VAL A 28 -13.94 -32.44 -16.75
C VAL A 28 -14.20 -33.91 -17.14
N LYS A 29 -15.44 -34.43 -17.05
CA LYS A 29 -15.82 -35.79 -17.42
C LYS A 29 -15.40 -36.20 -18.83
N GLY A 30 -15.21 -35.28 -19.75
CA GLY A 30 -14.70 -35.58 -21.09
C GLY A 30 -13.19 -35.90 -21.13
N ALA A 31 -12.43 -35.51 -20.13
CA ALA A 31 -10.99 -35.76 -20.02
C ALA A 31 -10.67 -37.05 -19.23
N PHE A 32 -11.59 -37.47 -18.36
CA PHE A 32 -11.44 -38.63 -17.47
C PHE A 32 -12.54 -39.66 -17.73
N ASP A 33 -12.23 -40.93 -17.49
CA ASP A 33 -13.20 -42.05 -17.62
C ASP A 33 -14.31 -41.90 -16.54
N SER A 34 -13.96 -41.45 -15.35
CA SER A 34 -14.88 -41.12 -14.31
C SER A 34 -14.37 -39.94 -13.44
N VAL A 35 -15.30 -39.15 -12.87
CA VAL A 35 -15.01 -38.08 -11.93
C VAL A 35 -15.88 -38.24 -10.70
N ARG A 36 -15.27 -38.25 -9.52
CA ARG A 36 -15.96 -38.19 -8.25
C ARG A 36 -15.43 -37.04 -7.39
N VAL A 37 -16.32 -36.43 -6.60
CA VAL A 37 -15.98 -35.36 -5.66
C VAL A 37 -16.31 -35.81 -4.25
N ILE A 38 -15.35 -35.72 -3.34
CA ILE A 38 -15.51 -35.98 -1.91
C ILE A 38 -15.46 -34.64 -1.20
N VAL A 39 -16.53 -34.29 -0.48
CA VAL A 39 -16.63 -33.00 0.24
C VAL A 39 -16.64 -33.21 1.75
N ALA A 40 -16.00 -32.33 2.52
CA ALA A 40 -16.10 -32.31 3.98
C ALA A 40 -16.32 -30.89 4.50
N ASP A 41 -17.06 -30.79 5.61
CA ASP A 41 -17.29 -29.53 6.31
C ASP A 41 -16.05 -29.13 7.11
N CYS A 42 -15.39 -28.06 6.69
CA CYS A 42 -14.25 -27.45 7.37
C CYS A 42 -14.62 -26.10 8.04
N ILE A 43 -15.92 -25.74 8.07
CA ILE A 43 -16.42 -24.51 8.70
C ILE A 43 -17.13 -24.84 10.01
N GLY A 44 -18.02 -25.85 9.99
CA GLY A 44 -18.84 -26.28 11.13
C GLY A 44 -20.14 -25.49 11.31
N SER A 45 -20.55 -24.69 10.32
CA SER A 45 -21.82 -23.94 10.35
C SER A 45 -23.00 -24.81 9.94
N GLU A 46 -24.23 -24.38 10.28
CA GLU A 46 -25.47 -25.05 9.83
C GLU A 46 -25.68 -24.86 8.33
N GLU A 47 -25.27 -23.69 7.82
CA GLU A 47 -25.31 -23.33 6.40
C GLU A 47 -24.38 -24.23 5.58
N SER A 48 -23.15 -24.46 6.04
CA SER A 48 -22.20 -25.35 5.34
C SER A 48 -22.71 -26.79 5.27
N ARG A 49 -23.26 -27.31 6.37
CA ARG A 49 -23.86 -28.65 6.40
C ARG A 49 -25.06 -28.79 5.47
N THR A 50 -25.88 -27.75 5.39
CA THR A 50 -27.02 -27.70 4.48
C THR A 50 -26.57 -27.68 3.02
N ALA A 51 -25.61 -26.82 2.67
CA ALA A 51 -25.03 -26.74 1.33
C ALA A 51 -24.41 -28.07 0.88
N ILE A 52 -23.71 -28.77 1.77
CA ILE A 52 -23.13 -30.12 1.49
C ILE A 52 -24.25 -31.11 1.17
N LYS A 53 -25.29 -31.20 2.01
CA LYS A 53 -26.43 -32.11 1.79
C LYS A 53 -27.13 -31.85 0.47
N GLU A 54 -27.32 -30.57 0.10
CA GLU A 54 -27.92 -30.18 -1.17
C GLU A 54 -27.04 -30.56 -2.37
N SER A 55 -25.73 -30.37 -2.27
CA SER A 55 -24.77 -30.71 -3.32
C SER A 55 -24.71 -32.24 -3.56
N VAL A 56 -24.70 -33.04 -2.50
CA VAL A 56 -24.76 -34.53 -2.58
C VAL A 56 -26.08 -34.96 -3.17
N LYS A 57 -27.20 -34.39 -2.73
CA LYS A 57 -28.55 -34.71 -3.27
C LYS A 57 -28.68 -34.37 -4.76
N SER A 58 -28.05 -33.30 -5.19
CA SER A 58 -28.08 -32.87 -6.61
C SER A 58 -27.20 -33.74 -7.52
N ASN A 59 -26.20 -34.43 -6.97
CA ASN A 59 -25.21 -35.23 -7.72
C ASN A 59 -24.94 -36.57 -7.02
N PRO A 60 -25.94 -37.43 -6.76
CA PRO A 60 -25.81 -38.57 -5.84
C PRO A 60 -24.80 -39.65 -6.30
N ASP A 61 -24.58 -39.76 -7.61
CA ASP A 61 -23.66 -40.77 -8.17
C ASP A 61 -22.19 -40.31 -8.24
N THR A 62 -21.94 -39.01 -8.03
CA THR A 62 -20.63 -38.43 -8.27
C THR A 62 -20.09 -37.56 -7.12
N VAL A 63 -20.95 -37.13 -6.20
CA VAL A 63 -20.58 -36.35 -5.02
C VAL A 63 -20.91 -37.13 -3.76
N SER A 64 -19.94 -37.26 -2.87
CA SER A 64 -20.11 -37.91 -1.57
C SER A 64 -19.61 -37.02 -0.44
N GLN A 65 -20.26 -37.06 0.71
CA GLN A 65 -19.80 -36.40 1.92
C GLN A 65 -18.83 -37.33 2.66
N TYR A 66 -17.72 -36.78 3.13
CA TYR A 66 -16.88 -37.42 4.12
C TYR A 66 -17.47 -37.11 5.52
N GLU A 67 -17.92 -38.14 6.23
CA GLU A 67 -18.50 -38.02 7.55
C GLU A 67 -17.40 -37.98 8.63
N SER A 68 -17.47 -37.03 9.53
CA SER A 68 -16.60 -36.89 10.69
C SER A 68 -17.38 -36.33 11.88
N ASP A 69 -17.10 -36.85 13.07
CA ASP A 69 -17.69 -36.35 14.31
C ASP A 69 -17.15 -34.97 14.72
N ASN A 70 -15.99 -34.59 14.18
CA ASN A 70 -15.31 -33.34 14.47
C ASN A 70 -15.17 -32.51 13.18
N ILE A 71 -15.07 -31.18 13.33
CA ILE A 71 -14.64 -30.27 12.26
C ILE A 71 -13.17 -30.57 11.98
N LEU A 72 -12.85 -30.89 10.74
CA LEU A 72 -11.49 -31.20 10.30
C LEU A 72 -10.80 -29.97 9.73
N THR A 73 -9.52 -29.85 9.98
CA THR A 73 -8.68 -28.95 9.16
C THR A 73 -8.56 -29.49 7.73
N ARG A 74 -8.16 -28.64 6.79
CA ARG A 74 -7.97 -29.06 5.39
C ARG A 74 -6.97 -30.21 5.28
N ALA A 75 -5.83 -30.12 5.96
CA ALA A 75 -4.80 -31.15 5.94
C ALA A 75 -5.27 -32.50 6.51
N GLU A 76 -6.01 -32.47 7.63
CA GLU A 76 -6.61 -33.69 8.22
C GLU A 76 -7.61 -34.33 7.24
N PHE A 77 -8.47 -33.54 6.63
CA PHE A 77 -9.45 -34.04 5.69
C PHE A 77 -8.78 -34.63 4.45
N TYR A 78 -7.82 -33.94 3.85
CA TYR A 78 -7.12 -34.39 2.65
C TYR A 78 -6.39 -35.70 2.91
N GLY A 79 -5.69 -35.82 4.04
CA GLY A 79 -5.00 -37.07 4.44
C GLY A 79 -5.97 -38.24 4.58
N LYS A 80 -7.03 -38.07 5.38
CA LYS A 80 -8.02 -39.13 5.58
C LYS A 80 -8.77 -39.53 4.31
N ALA A 81 -9.10 -38.58 3.45
CA ALA A 81 -9.79 -38.86 2.20
C ALA A 81 -8.89 -39.54 1.16
N MET A 82 -7.57 -39.38 1.29
CA MET A 82 -6.58 -40.04 0.41
C MET A 82 -6.35 -41.51 0.78
N GLU A 83 -6.52 -41.91 2.04
CA GLU A 83 -6.23 -43.30 2.52
C GLU A 83 -6.93 -44.43 1.72
N GLY A 84 -8.05 -44.13 1.08
CA GLY A 84 -8.81 -45.15 0.30
C GLY A 84 -8.52 -45.15 -1.20
N LEU A 85 -7.57 -44.31 -1.69
CA LEU A 85 -7.29 -44.19 -3.11
C LEU A 85 -6.23 -45.20 -3.55
N CYS A 86 -6.53 -45.93 -4.62
CA CYS A 86 -5.63 -46.97 -5.13
C CYS A 86 -4.99 -46.59 -6.47
N ASP A 87 -5.69 -45.86 -7.34
CA ASP A 87 -5.25 -45.53 -8.69
C ASP A 87 -5.92 -44.24 -9.24
N GLY A 88 -5.53 -43.81 -10.43
CA GLY A 88 -6.07 -42.63 -11.10
C GLY A 88 -5.37 -41.32 -10.72
N TYR A 89 -6.12 -40.26 -10.81
CA TYR A 89 -5.66 -38.90 -10.43
C TYR A 89 -6.42 -38.39 -9.21
N VAL A 90 -5.76 -37.58 -8.41
CA VAL A 90 -6.36 -36.84 -7.31
C VAL A 90 -6.05 -35.34 -7.41
N CYS A 91 -7.04 -34.51 -7.08
CA CYS A 91 -6.93 -33.08 -6.94
C CYS A 91 -7.43 -32.66 -5.56
N PHE A 92 -6.64 -31.89 -4.84
CA PHE A 92 -7.02 -31.29 -3.57
C PHE A 92 -7.44 -29.84 -3.81
N THR A 93 -8.64 -29.48 -3.35
CA THR A 93 -9.18 -28.14 -3.59
C THR A 93 -10.13 -27.71 -2.47
N GLU A 94 -10.66 -26.50 -2.59
CA GLU A 94 -11.68 -26.00 -1.69
C GLU A 94 -12.87 -25.41 -2.46
N SER A 95 -14.01 -25.26 -1.78
CA SER A 95 -15.26 -24.76 -2.36
C SER A 95 -15.17 -23.33 -2.93
N ALA A 96 -14.13 -22.57 -2.56
CA ALA A 96 -13.87 -21.25 -3.09
C ALA A 96 -13.13 -21.24 -4.44
N VAL A 97 -12.72 -22.42 -4.97
CA VAL A 97 -11.91 -22.55 -6.20
C VAL A 97 -12.70 -23.28 -7.28
N THR A 98 -12.85 -22.63 -8.44
CA THR A 98 -13.54 -23.18 -9.63
C THR A 98 -12.59 -23.34 -10.80
N LEU A 99 -12.77 -24.37 -11.63
CA LEU A 99 -12.09 -24.54 -12.91
C LEU A 99 -12.77 -23.69 -13.99
N LEU A 100 -11.99 -23.02 -14.84
CA LEU A 100 -12.50 -22.37 -16.04
C LEU A 100 -12.42 -23.31 -17.25
N ASP A 101 -13.21 -23.03 -18.30
CA ASP A 101 -13.26 -23.84 -19.53
C ASP A 101 -11.87 -24.10 -20.12
N SER A 102 -10.98 -23.11 -20.09
CA SER A 102 -9.59 -23.24 -20.53
C SER A 102 -8.77 -24.26 -19.73
N ALA A 103 -9.10 -24.47 -18.46
CA ALA A 103 -8.47 -25.50 -17.63
C ALA A 103 -8.98 -26.89 -18.00
N VAL A 104 -10.27 -27.02 -18.30
CA VAL A 104 -10.90 -28.29 -18.73
C VAL A 104 -10.30 -28.77 -20.02
N GLU A 105 -10.17 -27.89 -21.04
CA GLU A 105 -9.53 -28.20 -22.31
C GLU A 105 -8.07 -28.65 -22.12
N PHE A 106 -7.29 -27.88 -21.36
CA PHE A 106 -5.88 -28.21 -21.11
C PHE A 106 -5.69 -29.51 -20.35
N LEU A 107 -6.52 -29.80 -19.34
CA LEU A 107 -6.47 -31.09 -18.64
C LEU A 107 -6.64 -32.27 -19.56
N GLY A 108 -7.62 -32.21 -20.48
CA GLY A 108 -7.88 -33.25 -21.48
C GLY A 108 -6.66 -33.51 -22.38
N GLU A 109 -6.01 -32.45 -22.83
CA GLU A 109 -4.81 -32.54 -23.66
C GLU A 109 -3.60 -33.02 -22.87
N ALA A 110 -3.35 -32.49 -21.67
CA ALA A 110 -2.17 -32.78 -20.85
C ALA A 110 -2.11 -34.23 -20.41
N ILE A 111 -3.22 -34.82 -19.98
CA ILE A 111 -3.30 -36.23 -19.55
C ILE A 111 -2.98 -37.21 -20.68
N VAL A 112 -3.31 -36.84 -21.90
CA VAL A 112 -3.02 -37.65 -23.10
C VAL A 112 -1.58 -37.45 -23.56
N LYS A 113 -1.14 -36.21 -23.63
CA LYS A 113 0.16 -35.83 -24.21
C LYS A 113 1.32 -36.12 -23.25
N TYR A 114 1.09 -35.95 -21.93
CA TYR A 114 2.09 -36.08 -20.88
C TYR A 114 1.64 -37.06 -19.78
N PRO A 115 1.48 -38.33 -20.09
CA PRO A 115 0.85 -39.31 -19.18
C PRO A 115 1.65 -39.64 -17.92
N CYS A 116 2.89 -39.16 -17.81
CA CYS A 116 3.77 -39.36 -16.65
C CYS A 116 3.97 -38.08 -15.81
N SER A 117 3.27 -37.01 -16.10
CA SER A 117 3.46 -35.73 -15.43
C SER A 117 2.37 -35.40 -14.42
N THR A 118 2.72 -34.69 -13.37
CA THR A 118 1.77 -33.94 -12.56
C THR A 118 1.23 -32.78 -13.40
N VAL A 119 -0.10 -32.55 -13.38
CA VAL A 119 -0.70 -31.43 -14.10
C VAL A 119 -0.93 -30.29 -13.14
N GLU A 120 -0.51 -29.09 -13.53
CA GLU A 120 -0.70 -27.87 -12.75
C GLU A 120 -1.55 -26.85 -13.51
N ILE A 121 -2.61 -26.40 -12.88
CA ILE A 121 -3.50 -25.31 -13.33
C ILE A 121 -3.29 -24.09 -12.44
N SER A 122 -2.89 -22.99 -13.01
CA SER A 122 -2.71 -21.74 -12.24
C SER A 122 -4.02 -21.20 -11.68
N VAL A 123 -3.97 -20.61 -10.50
CA VAL A 123 -5.12 -20.00 -9.82
C VAL A 123 -5.14 -18.49 -10.03
N LYS A 124 -6.31 -17.90 -10.34
CA LYS A 124 -6.54 -16.45 -10.46
C LYS A 124 -7.56 -15.96 -9.42
N ASN A 125 -7.42 -14.71 -9.02
CA ASN A 125 -8.47 -14.04 -8.28
C ASN A 125 -9.58 -13.53 -9.22
N ARG A 126 -10.84 -13.71 -8.84
CA ARG A 126 -12.03 -13.30 -9.61
C ARG A 126 -12.03 -11.80 -9.97
N ASN A 127 -11.48 -10.95 -9.10
CA ASN A 127 -11.56 -9.49 -9.24
C ASN A 127 -10.32 -8.83 -9.83
N LYS A 128 -9.23 -9.56 -10.01
CA LYS A 128 -7.99 -9.03 -10.59
C LYS A 128 -7.38 -10.07 -11.49
N MET A 129 -7.12 -9.69 -12.76
CA MET A 129 -6.31 -10.48 -13.69
C MET A 129 -4.82 -10.42 -13.29
N GLU A 130 -4.51 -10.59 -12.01
CA GLU A 130 -3.15 -10.66 -11.52
C GLU A 130 -2.71 -12.12 -11.46
N LYS A 131 -1.68 -12.42 -12.21
CA LYS A 131 -0.99 -13.72 -12.20
C LYS A 131 -0.45 -13.97 -10.81
N PHE A 132 -0.59 -15.18 -10.29
CA PHE A 132 0.09 -15.61 -9.08
C PHE A 132 1.58 -15.25 -9.13
N VAL A 133 2.12 -14.84 -8.03
CA VAL A 133 3.53 -14.48 -7.92
C VAL A 133 4.40 -15.72 -8.15
N GLY A 134 5.17 -15.67 -9.20
CA GLY A 134 6.05 -16.75 -9.60
C GLY A 134 5.95 -17.12 -11.08
N TYR A 135 4.80 -16.85 -11.72
CA TYR A 135 4.55 -17.27 -13.10
C TYR A 135 4.80 -16.20 -14.17
N SER A 136 5.43 -15.09 -13.86
CA SER A 136 5.56 -13.96 -14.80
C SER A 136 6.50 -14.23 -16.00
N LYS A 137 7.10 -15.41 -16.13
CA LYS A 137 8.10 -15.70 -17.18
C LYS A 137 7.98 -17.07 -17.87
N LEU A 138 6.86 -17.76 -17.74
CA LEU A 138 6.59 -18.93 -18.58
C LEU A 138 6.12 -18.53 -19.99
N ASP A 139 6.16 -17.25 -20.34
CA ASP A 139 5.89 -16.80 -21.70
C ASP A 139 6.96 -17.39 -22.65
N GLY A 140 6.59 -18.45 -23.36
CA GLY A 140 7.44 -19.15 -24.32
C GLY A 140 7.90 -20.54 -23.92
N LEU A 141 7.59 -21.05 -22.73
CA LEU A 141 7.79 -22.46 -22.41
C LEU A 141 6.68 -23.32 -23.02
N ALA A 142 7.08 -24.50 -23.48
CA ALA A 142 6.16 -25.54 -23.93
C ALA A 142 5.23 -25.95 -22.76
N ASP A 143 4.14 -26.64 -23.07
CA ASP A 143 3.13 -27.15 -22.12
C ASP A 143 3.68 -28.17 -21.10
N PHE A 144 4.99 -28.24 -20.92
CA PHE A 144 5.73 -29.20 -20.10
C PHE A 144 6.99 -28.58 -19.53
N CYS A 145 7.27 -28.81 -18.24
CA CYS A 145 8.40 -28.27 -17.51
C CYS A 145 9.00 -29.33 -16.58
N ASP A 146 10.32 -29.54 -16.65
CA ASP A 146 11.07 -30.23 -15.61
C ASP A 146 11.57 -29.18 -14.60
N LEU A 147 11.21 -29.33 -13.32
CA LEU A 147 11.63 -28.43 -12.24
C LEU A 147 13.15 -28.45 -11.99
N ASN A 148 13.87 -29.49 -12.42
CA ASN A 148 15.32 -29.49 -12.33
C ASN A 148 15.96 -28.53 -13.34
N GLU A 149 15.33 -28.32 -14.50
CA GLU A 149 15.77 -27.37 -15.53
C GLU A 149 15.20 -25.97 -15.29
N PHE A 150 13.96 -25.87 -14.76
CA PHE A 150 13.23 -24.62 -14.53
C PHE A 150 12.76 -24.47 -13.07
N PRO A 151 13.70 -24.39 -12.11
CA PRO A 151 13.43 -24.55 -10.67
C PRO A 151 12.54 -23.47 -10.05
N TYR A 152 12.42 -22.31 -10.66
CA TYR A 152 11.59 -21.21 -10.18
C TYR A 152 10.09 -21.39 -10.44
N ASN A 153 9.69 -22.48 -11.13
CA ASN A 153 8.29 -22.72 -11.52
C ASN A 153 7.48 -23.50 -10.49
N ALA A 154 8.09 -24.06 -9.45
CA ALA A 154 7.34 -24.76 -8.41
C ALA A 154 6.32 -23.83 -7.72
N ALA A 155 5.03 -24.15 -7.78
CA ALA A 155 3.97 -23.52 -7.02
C ALA A 155 3.77 -24.24 -5.68
N LEU A 156 3.36 -23.51 -4.65
CA LEU A 156 3.15 -24.05 -3.30
C LEU A 156 1.69 -23.97 -2.84
N ALA A 157 0.77 -23.64 -3.76
CA ALA A 157 -0.67 -23.73 -3.51
C ALA A 157 -1.15 -25.11 -3.97
N ILE A 158 -1.80 -25.87 -3.08
CA ILE A 158 -2.25 -27.23 -3.38
C ILE A 158 -3.38 -27.26 -4.42
N TYR A 159 -4.11 -26.15 -4.57
CA TYR A 159 -5.19 -26.01 -5.54
C TYR A 159 -4.64 -25.98 -6.96
N GLY A 160 -5.29 -26.69 -7.85
CA GLY A 160 -4.88 -26.76 -9.27
C GLY A 160 -3.86 -27.84 -9.59
N TYR A 161 -3.33 -28.55 -8.60
CA TYR A 161 -2.53 -29.74 -8.84
C TYR A 161 -3.40 -30.99 -9.03
N PHE A 162 -3.09 -31.75 -10.10
CA PHE A 162 -3.67 -33.05 -10.40
C PHE A 162 -2.54 -34.08 -10.34
N PHE A 163 -2.43 -34.76 -9.21
CA PHE A 163 -1.41 -35.77 -8.96
C PHE A 163 -1.87 -37.15 -9.39
N LYS A 164 -0.94 -38.00 -9.83
CA LYS A 164 -1.22 -39.40 -9.94
C LYS A 164 -1.20 -40.05 -8.55
N VAL A 165 -2.23 -40.83 -8.24
CA VAL A 165 -2.33 -41.51 -6.96
C VAL A 165 -1.13 -42.43 -6.69
N CYS A 166 -0.66 -43.16 -7.70
CA CYS A 166 0.49 -44.03 -7.57
C CYS A 166 1.79 -43.35 -7.18
N ASP A 167 1.93 -42.05 -7.51
CA ASP A 167 3.15 -41.28 -7.22
C ASP A 167 3.13 -40.75 -5.79
N ILE A 168 1.93 -40.50 -5.21
CA ILE A 168 1.80 -39.80 -3.91
C ILE A 168 1.15 -40.65 -2.81
N LYS A 169 0.75 -41.90 -3.07
CA LYS A 169 0.01 -42.74 -2.11
C LYS A 169 0.74 -43.07 -0.81
N GLU A 170 2.07 -42.98 -0.81
CA GLU A 170 2.92 -43.21 0.37
C GLU A 170 3.24 -41.89 1.13
N LEU A 171 2.72 -40.74 0.66
CA LEU A 171 2.91 -39.45 1.31
C LEU A 171 1.78 -39.18 2.31
N ASP A 172 2.12 -38.54 3.43
CA ASP A 172 1.19 -38.10 4.46
C ASP A 172 1.22 -36.60 4.64
N PHE A 173 0.10 -36.04 5.14
CA PHE A 173 0.05 -34.67 5.63
C PHE A 173 0.56 -34.61 7.05
N ASP A 174 1.71 -34.00 7.27
CA ASP A 174 2.32 -33.85 8.58
C ASP A 174 1.56 -32.84 9.44
N LEU A 175 0.59 -33.28 10.21
CA LEU A 175 -0.28 -32.43 11.01
C LEU A 175 0.47 -31.68 12.14
N SER A 176 1.69 -32.11 12.49
CA SER A 176 2.48 -31.48 13.56
C SER A 176 2.95 -30.06 13.21
N ILE A 177 2.99 -29.72 11.90
CA ILE A 177 3.41 -28.41 11.38
C ILE A 177 2.24 -27.53 10.91
N GLY A 178 1.00 -27.88 11.26
CA GLY A 178 -0.19 -27.09 10.97
C GLY A 178 -0.41 -26.84 9.46
N GLU A 179 -0.70 -25.62 9.06
CA GLU A 179 -0.96 -25.24 7.67
C GLU A 179 0.24 -25.45 6.72
N GLU A 180 1.46 -25.56 7.26
CA GLU A 180 2.65 -25.89 6.46
C GLU A 180 2.63 -27.34 5.93
N ALA A 181 1.77 -28.21 6.49
CA ALA A 181 1.58 -29.58 6.03
C ALA A 181 1.23 -29.67 4.54
N LEU A 182 0.40 -28.73 4.04
CA LEU A 182 0.01 -28.69 2.63
C LEU A 182 1.22 -28.37 1.73
N LYS A 183 2.09 -27.46 2.14
CA LYS A 183 3.28 -27.09 1.38
C LYS A 183 4.33 -28.18 1.40
N LYS A 184 4.51 -28.83 2.56
CA LYS A 184 5.39 -29.98 2.70
C LYS A 184 4.98 -31.10 1.75
N PHE A 185 3.70 -31.44 1.76
CA PHE A 185 3.14 -32.47 0.86
C PHE A 185 3.42 -32.18 -0.61
N ILE A 186 3.20 -30.93 -1.06
CA ILE A 186 3.50 -30.51 -2.45
C ILE A 186 4.98 -30.70 -2.77
N LEU A 187 5.88 -30.27 -1.88
CA LEU A 187 7.31 -30.39 -2.11
C LEU A 187 7.74 -31.86 -2.18
N GLU A 188 7.21 -32.73 -1.30
CA GLU A 188 7.49 -34.15 -1.31
C GLU A 188 6.95 -34.82 -2.59
N ALA A 189 5.74 -34.46 -3.03
CA ALA A 189 5.19 -34.93 -4.31
C ALA A 189 6.03 -34.51 -5.52
N LEU A 190 6.50 -33.26 -5.53
CA LEU A 190 7.36 -32.73 -6.60
C LEU A 190 8.79 -33.29 -6.55
N LEU A 191 9.27 -33.76 -5.41
CA LEU A 191 10.53 -34.50 -5.29
C LEU A 191 10.44 -35.90 -5.89
N LEU A 192 9.26 -36.55 -5.79
CA LEU A 192 9.01 -37.86 -6.41
C LEU A 192 8.83 -37.73 -7.94
N ASN A 193 8.24 -36.63 -8.39
CA ASN A 193 8.03 -36.37 -9.81
C ASN A 193 8.15 -34.87 -10.12
N SER A 194 9.33 -34.46 -10.62
CA SER A 194 9.65 -33.07 -10.96
C SER A 194 9.03 -32.59 -12.28
N ASN A 195 8.37 -33.46 -13.03
CA ASN A 195 7.78 -33.16 -14.33
C ASN A 195 6.37 -32.59 -14.17
N ILE A 196 6.17 -31.40 -14.65
CA ILE A 196 4.88 -30.68 -14.58
C ILE A 196 4.37 -30.38 -15.97
N ALA A 197 3.14 -30.81 -16.30
CA ALA A 197 2.39 -30.30 -17.43
C ALA A 197 1.68 -29.02 -17.01
N TYR A 198 1.93 -27.92 -17.73
CA TYR A 198 1.51 -26.59 -17.35
C TYR A 198 1.10 -25.73 -18.55
N SER A 199 0.09 -24.88 -18.40
CA SER A 199 -0.28 -23.89 -19.42
C SER A 199 -0.57 -22.51 -18.83
N ASN A 200 0.01 -21.48 -19.44
CA ASN A 200 -0.28 -20.09 -19.07
C ASN A 200 -1.68 -19.61 -19.50
N LYS A 201 -2.44 -20.45 -20.23
CA LYS A 201 -3.80 -20.19 -20.68
C LYS A 201 -4.86 -20.90 -19.85
N ALA A 202 -4.49 -21.93 -19.09
CA ALA A 202 -5.39 -22.71 -18.25
C ALA A 202 -5.45 -22.14 -16.83
N TRP A 203 -6.66 -21.94 -16.30
CA TRP A 203 -6.83 -21.25 -15.01
C TRP A 203 -7.93 -21.85 -14.16
N CYS A 204 -7.64 -21.92 -12.83
CA CYS A 204 -8.64 -21.94 -11.78
C CYS A 204 -8.97 -20.51 -11.34
N GLN A 205 -10.19 -20.29 -10.89
CA GLN A 205 -10.61 -19.01 -10.33
C GLN A 205 -10.99 -19.17 -8.87
N SER A 206 -10.42 -18.36 -7.97
CA SER A 206 -10.84 -18.30 -6.58
C SER A 206 -11.84 -17.18 -6.36
N THR A 207 -12.91 -17.48 -5.63
CA THR A 207 -13.93 -16.51 -5.21
C THR A 207 -13.58 -15.84 -3.89
N ARG A 208 -12.74 -16.46 -3.04
CA ARG A 208 -12.12 -15.74 -1.94
C ARG A 208 -11.43 -14.52 -2.51
N ALA A 209 -11.66 -13.37 -1.88
CA ALA A 209 -10.84 -12.21 -2.14
C ALA A 209 -9.39 -12.60 -1.79
N LEU A 210 -8.69 -13.14 -2.80
CA LEU A 210 -7.24 -13.21 -2.80
C LEU A 210 -6.73 -11.77 -2.96
N GLU A 211 -7.22 -10.84 -2.14
CA GLU A 211 -6.48 -9.61 -1.87
C GLU A 211 -5.13 -10.00 -1.29
N ASN A 212 -5.08 -11.22 -0.84
CA ASN A 212 -3.98 -11.90 -0.26
C ASN A 212 -3.83 -13.21 -1.02
N ASP A 213 -2.76 -13.33 -1.75
CA ASP A 213 -2.23 -14.57 -2.23
C ASP A 213 -2.28 -15.58 -1.06
N SER A 214 -3.11 -16.61 -1.14
CA SER A 214 -3.33 -17.54 -0.01
C SER A 214 -2.04 -18.17 0.47
N VAL A 215 -1.06 -18.34 -0.43
CA VAL A 215 0.29 -18.78 -0.10
C VAL A 215 1.08 -17.74 0.68
N LEU A 216 0.78 -16.45 0.49
CA LEU A 216 1.48 -15.34 1.12
C LEU A 216 0.85 -14.92 2.46
N PHE A 217 -0.46 -15.15 2.64
CA PHE A 217 -1.22 -14.48 3.68
C PHE A 217 -1.97 -15.42 4.63
N ASP A 218 -2.13 -16.69 4.29
CA ASP A 218 -2.66 -17.66 5.24
C ASP A 218 -1.73 -17.74 6.46
N GLY A 219 -2.25 -17.37 7.61
CA GLY A 219 -1.52 -17.38 8.88
C GLY A 219 -0.72 -16.14 9.24
N GLN A 220 -0.70 -15.07 8.42
CA GLN A 220 0.09 -13.86 8.72
C GLN A 220 -0.21 -13.22 10.08
N TYR A 221 -1.38 -13.47 10.65
CA TYR A 221 -1.80 -13.00 11.98
C TYR A 221 -1.49 -14.01 13.07
N ASP A 222 -0.98 -15.19 12.73
CA ASP A 222 -0.51 -16.21 13.66
C ASP A 222 1.00 -16.11 13.85
N LYS A 223 1.48 -16.05 15.08
CA LYS A 223 2.91 -16.04 15.41
C LYS A 223 3.63 -17.28 14.87
N ALA A 224 2.96 -18.43 14.81
CA ALA A 224 3.50 -19.68 14.26
C ALA A 224 3.90 -19.56 12.77
N TYR A 225 3.27 -18.66 12.01
CA TYR A 225 3.61 -18.40 10.60
C TYR A 225 5.06 -17.93 10.43
N TYR A 226 5.67 -17.29 11.42
CA TYR A 226 7.00 -16.68 11.32
C TYR A 226 8.12 -17.64 11.74
N ALA A 227 8.68 -17.48 12.92
CA ALA A 227 9.85 -18.25 13.36
C ALA A 227 9.58 -19.77 13.43
N GLN A 228 8.41 -20.17 13.92
CA GLN A 228 8.05 -21.59 14.06
C GLN A 228 7.92 -22.28 12.70
N SER A 229 7.33 -21.64 11.69
CA SER A 229 7.28 -22.18 10.32
C SER A 229 8.67 -22.39 9.71
N VAL A 230 9.61 -21.49 9.98
CA VAL A 230 10.99 -21.62 9.48
C VAL A 230 11.74 -22.72 10.22
N ARG A 231 11.71 -22.72 11.57
CA ARG A 231 12.45 -23.69 12.41
C ARG A 231 11.80 -25.05 12.44
N GLY A 232 10.46 -25.15 12.45
CA GLY A 232 9.72 -26.42 12.53
C GLY A 232 9.50 -27.11 11.20
N PHE A 233 9.59 -26.38 10.09
CA PHE A 233 9.36 -26.95 8.76
C PHE A 233 10.54 -26.76 7.80
N MET A 234 10.93 -25.52 7.49
CA MET A 234 11.86 -25.28 6.38
C MET A 234 13.27 -25.82 6.66
N ILE A 235 13.81 -25.59 7.85
CA ILE A 235 15.16 -26.05 8.23
C ILE A 235 15.19 -27.58 8.30
N PRO A 236 14.32 -28.28 9.09
CA PRO A 236 14.36 -29.73 9.16
C PRO A 236 14.14 -30.41 7.79
N PHE A 237 13.30 -29.81 6.92
CA PHE A 237 13.08 -30.35 5.59
C PHE A 237 14.34 -30.29 4.72
N MET A 238 15.06 -29.17 4.74
CA MET A 238 16.33 -29.03 3.99
C MET A 238 17.43 -29.91 4.56
N GLU A 239 17.56 -30.00 5.91
CA GLU A 239 18.55 -30.84 6.57
C GLU A 239 18.32 -32.33 6.24
N LYS A 240 17.06 -32.76 6.20
CA LYS A 240 16.70 -34.13 5.76
C LYS A 240 17.20 -34.38 4.31
N LEU A 241 16.93 -33.46 3.39
CA LEU A 241 17.36 -33.60 1.99
C LEU A 241 18.89 -33.59 1.85
N ILE A 242 19.59 -32.80 2.65
CA ILE A 242 21.06 -32.81 2.67
C ILE A 242 21.57 -34.17 3.17
N ALA A 243 20.97 -34.71 4.23
CA ALA A 243 21.37 -36.01 4.78
C ALA A 243 21.11 -37.17 3.79
N GLU A 244 20.01 -37.10 3.04
CA GLU A 244 19.61 -38.13 2.08
C GLU A 244 20.32 -38.02 0.73
N ASN A 245 20.50 -36.82 0.20
CA ASN A 245 20.92 -36.55 -1.17
C ASN A 245 22.22 -35.75 -1.29
N GLY A 246 22.80 -35.31 -0.16
CA GLY A 246 24.00 -34.46 -0.12
C GLY A 246 23.77 -32.98 -0.39
N ASN A 247 22.60 -32.60 -0.93
CA ASN A 247 22.24 -31.19 -1.20
C ASN A 247 20.74 -31.00 -1.16
N VAL A 248 20.31 -29.73 -1.14
CA VAL A 248 18.92 -29.33 -1.34
C VAL A 248 18.66 -29.09 -2.84
N PRO A 249 17.68 -29.76 -3.46
CA PRO A 249 17.35 -29.51 -4.87
C PRO A 249 17.01 -28.05 -5.15
N THR A 250 17.45 -27.54 -6.28
CA THR A 250 17.37 -26.11 -6.63
C THR A 250 15.95 -25.57 -6.58
N PHE A 251 14.95 -26.33 -7.04
CA PHE A 251 13.55 -25.86 -6.99
C PHE A 251 13.02 -25.73 -5.56
N VAL A 252 13.48 -26.58 -4.63
CA VAL A 252 13.14 -26.49 -3.19
C VAL A 252 13.77 -25.24 -2.58
N GLN A 253 15.03 -24.95 -2.91
CA GLN A 253 15.69 -23.72 -2.48
C GLN A 253 14.92 -22.47 -2.96
N TYR A 254 14.49 -22.43 -4.23
CA TYR A 254 13.65 -21.34 -4.76
C TYR A 254 12.30 -21.24 -4.04
N ALA A 255 11.66 -22.37 -3.78
CA ALA A 255 10.38 -22.42 -3.08
C ALA A 255 10.49 -21.82 -1.68
N PHE A 256 11.53 -22.19 -0.91
CA PHE A 256 11.76 -21.62 0.41
C PHE A 256 12.14 -20.15 0.39
N CYS A 257 12.95 -19.70 -0.58
CA CYS A 257 13.17 -18.27 -0.77
C CYS A 257 11.85 -17.50 -0.97
N LYS A 258 10.93 -18.02 -1.80
CA LYS A 258 9.62 -17.39 -2.01
C LYS A 258 8.80 -17.32 -0.72
N LEU A 259 8.75 -18.39 0.06
CA LEU A 259 8.04 -18.43 1.34
C LEU A 259 8.62 -17.43 2.35
N ILE A 260 9.94 -17.35 2.44
CA ILE A 260 10.63 -16.42 3.32
C ILE A 260 10.34 -14.96 2.89
N PHE A 261 10.45 -14.65 1.60
CA PHE A 261 10.16 -13.31 1.10
C PHE A 261 8.71 -12.90 1.31
N ALA A 262 7.78 -13.85 1.20
CA ALA A 262 6.37 -13.62 1.52
C ALA A 262 6.16 -13.18 2.97
N LYS A 263 6.86 -13.77 3.93
CA LYS A 263 6.77 -13.39 5.34
C LYS A 263 7.21 -11.94 5.60
N PHE A 264 8.19 -11.45 4.85
CA PHE A 264 8.61 -10.05 4.91
C PHE A 264 7.66 -9.09 4.18
N ALA A 265 7.01 -9.52 3.11
CA ALA A 265 6.16 -8.67 2.28
C ALA A 265 5.04 -7.98 3.06
N ASN A 266 4.44 -8.70 4.01
CA ASN A 266 3.33 -8.21 4.82
C ASN A 266 3.73 -7.13 5.83
N ASN A 267 5.00 -7.08 6.21
CA ASN A 267 5.51 -6.20 7.26
C ASN A 267 6.38 -5.07 6.71
N TYR A 268 6.59 -5.06 5.40
CA TYR A 268 7.36 -4.07 4.68
C TYR A 268 6.82 -2.64 4.81
N PHE A 269 5.50 -2.49 4.93
CA PHE A 269 4.81 -1.21 5.05
C PHE A 269 4.32 -0.91 6.46
N GLU A 270 4.94 -1.46 7.50
CA GLU A 270 4.57 -1.24 8.92
C GLU A 270 3.13 -1.68 9.28
N ASN A 271 2.50 -2.51 8.45
CA ASN A 271 1.07 -2.77 8.54
C ASN A 271 0.68 -3.84 9.56
N ASN A 272 1.63 -4.65 10.06
CA ASN A 272 1.39 -5.75 11.00
C ASN A 272 2.05 -5.51 12.37
N LYS A 273 1.96 -4.29 12.89
CA LYS A 273 2.33 -4.02 14.28
C LYS A 273 1.42 -4.84 15.22
N GLY A 274 2.03 -5.61 16.09
CA GLY A 274 1.34 -6.32 17.16
C GLY A 274 1.14 -7.83 16.94
N VAL A 275 1.58 -8.40 15.82
CA VAL A 275 1.62 -9.88 15.68
C VAL A 275 2.84 -10.45 16.40
N LEU A 276 4.02 -9.82 16.19
CA LEU A 276 5.27 -10.23 16.85
C LEU A 276 5.73 -9.13 17.80
N GLU A 277 6.13 -9.53 19.00
CA GLU A 277 6.89 -8.70 19.92
C GLU A 277 8.32 -8.50 19.39
N GLU A 278 9.04 -7.49 19.89
CA GLU A 278 10.38 -7.16 19.39
C GLU A 278 11.35 -8.37 19.49
N ALA A 279 11.33 -9.11 20.59
CA ALA A 279 12.13 -10.31 20.75
C ALA A 279 11.77 -11.41 19.73
N GLU A 280 10.48 -11.59 19.43
CA GLU A 280 10.01 -12.56 18.44
C GLU A 280 10.41 -12.17 17.00
N VAL A 281 10.50 -10.87 16.72
CA VAL A 281 11.04 -10.37 15.44
C VAL A 281 12.50 -10.75 15.25
N TYR A 282 13.32 -10.58 16.30
CA TYR A 282 14.72 -11.01 16.25
C TYR A 282 14.83 -12.53 16.09
N GLU A 283 14.03 -13.30 16.82
CA GLU A 283 13.97 -14.75 16.69
C GLU A 283 13.59 -15.18 15.27
N PHE A 284 12.59 -14.53 14.67
CA PHE A 284 12.21 -14.79 13.28
C PHE A 284 13.34 -14.45 12.30
N TYR A 285 13.99 -13.29 12.47
CA TYR A 285 15.12 -12.90 11.62
C TYR A 285 16.29 -13.89 11.72
N ASP A 286 16.59 -14.35 12.93
CA ASP A 286 17.62 -15.35 13.18
C ASP A 286 17.28 -16.69 12.52
N ALA A 287 16.03 -17.15 12.65
CA ALA A 287 15.55 -18.36 11.98
C ALA A 287 15.68 -18.25 10.45
N VAL A 288 15.36 -17.09 9.88
CA VAL A 288 15.53 -16.84 8.44
C VAL A 288 17.00 -16.92 8.02
N CYS A 289 17.90 -16.30 8.76
CA CYS A 289 19.34 -16.39 8.47
C CYS A 289 19.84 -17.83 8.57
N ASP A 290 19.40 -18.60 9.56
CA ASP A 290 19.78 -20.02 9.71
C ASP A 290 19.25 -20.88 8.55
N ALA A 291 18.00 -20.72 8.14
CA ALA A 291 17.46 -21.41 6.98
C ALA A 291 18.23 -21.08 5.69
N LEU A 292 18.56 -19.80 5.51
CA LEU A 292 19.24 -19.34 4.30
C LEU A 292 20.72 -19.76 4.24
N LYS A 293 21.34 -20.21 5.33
CA LYS A 293 22.68 -20.85 5.28
C LYS A 293 22.65 -22.16 4.47
N LEU A 294 21.50 -22.83 4.42
CA LEU A 294 21.28 -24.06 3.66
C LEU A 294 20.93 -23.82 2.19
N ILE A 295 20.88 -22.56 1.75
CA ILE A 295 20.51 -22.12 0.40
C ILE A 295 21.69 -21.42 -0.26
N ASP A 296 21.97 -21.77 -1.51
CA ASP A 296 23.05 -21.19 -2.30
C ASP A 296 22.83 -19.68 -2.54
N ASN A 297 23.93 -18.90 -2.46
CA ASN A 297 23.86 -17.45 -2.66
C ASN A 297 23.38 -17.08 -4.07
N SER A 298 23.75 -17.83 -5.10
CA SER A 298 23.26 -17.64 -6.48
C SER A 298 21.76 -17.86 -6.61
N ILE A 299 21.20 -18.88 -5.94
CA ILE A 299 19.77 -19.15 -5.91
C ILE A 299 19.02 -18.08 -5.13
N TYR A 300 19.53 -17.69 -3.94
CA TYR A 300 18.93 -16.64 -3.12
C TYR A 300 18.84 -15.31 -3.89
N THR A 301 19.95 -14.88 -4.52
CA THR A 301 19.97 -13.61 -5.29
C THR A 301 19.07 -13.67 -6.50
N ALA A 302 19.07 -14.77 -7.25
CA ALA A 302 18.19 -14.94 -8.40
C ALA A 302 16.70 -14.94 -8.00
N ALA A 303 16.35 -15.53 -6.86
CA ALA A 303 15.00 -15.47 -6.30
C ALA A 303 14.63 -14.04 -5.84
N ALA A 304 15.54 -13.34 -5.16
CA ALA A 304 15.33 -11.99 -4.67
C ALA A 304 15.14 -10.95 -5.80
N ILE A 305 15.94 -11.02 -6.85
CA ILE A 305 15.83 -10.14 -8.03
C ILE A 305 14.47 -10.31 -8.73
N ARG A 306 13.93 -11.52 -8.75
CA ARG A 306 12.61 -11.82 -9.33
C ARG A 306 11.45 -11.48 -8.43
N CYS A 307 11.68 -11.35 -7.13
CA CYS A 307 10.64 -11.08 -6.15
C CYS A 307 10.27 -9.60 -6.14
N LYS A 308 8.98 -9.30 -6.30
CA LYS A 308 8.46 -7.92 -6.26
C LYS A 308 8.19 -7.41 -4.84
N TYR A 309 8.22 -8.29 -3.84
CA TYR A 309 7.76 -8.02 -2.48
C TYR A 309 8.88 -7.72 -1.51
N ILE A 310 10.11 -8.05 -1.83
CA ILE A 310 11.25 -7.72 -0.98
C ILE A 310 12.03 -6.56 -1.56
N ASN A 311 12.33 -5.56 -0.73
CA ASN A 311 13.14 -4.43 -1.14
C ASN A 311 14.60 -4.86 -1.28
N ARG A 312 15.30 -4.23 -2.23
CA ARG A 312 16.71 -4.49 -2.52
C ARG A 312 17.61 -4.35 -1.29
N SER A 313 17.48 -3.27 -0.54
CA SER A 313 18.28 -3.06 0.67
C SER A 313 18.04 -4.15 1.73
N LEU A 314 16.80 -4.64 1.87
CA LEU A 314 16.48 -5.69 2.83
C LEU A 314 17.10 -7.04 2.42
N TRP A 315 16.92 -7.47 1.17
CA TRP A 315 17.48 -8.75 0.76
C TRP A 315 19.02 -8.73 0.71
N MET A 316 19.64 -7.58 0.40
CA MET A 316 21.09 -7.41 0.50
C MET A 316 21.58 -7.51 1.94
N LYS A 317 20.87 -6.87 2.89
CA LYS A 317 21.20 -7.01 4.31
C LYS A 317 21.10 -8.48 4.75
N ILE A 318 20.03 -9.18 4.41
CA ILE A 318 19.85 -10.59 4.74
C ILE A 318 20.98 -11.44 4.13
N LEU A 319 21.37 -11.17 2.88
CA LEU A 319 22.47 -11.87 2.21
C LEU A 319 23.80 -11.68 2.95
N LYS A 320 24.12 -10.46 3.36
CA LYS A 320 25.32 -10.16 4.16
C LYS A 320 25.25 -10.85 5.52
N ASP A 321 24.18 -10.66 6.27
CA ASP A 321 24.02 -11.20 7.62
C ASP A 321 24.09 -12.74 7.65
N LYS A 322 23.45 -13.44 6.70
CA LYS A 322 23.53 -14.90 6.62
C LYS A 322 24.97 -15.38 6.36
N THR A 323 25.70 -14.66 5.51
CA THR A 323 27.08 -15.01 5.13
C THR A 323 28.03 -14.77 6.32
N GLU A 324 27.92 -13.63 6.98
CA GLU A 324 28.70 -13.32 8.18
C GLU A 324 28.44 -14.30 9.33
N ARG A 325 27.17 -14.69 9.53
CA ARG A 325 26.78 -15.71 10.54
C ARG A 325 27.28 -17.12 10.20
N ALA A 326 27.57 -17.39 8.93
CA ALA A 326 28.26 -18.61 8.50
C ALA A 326 29.78 -18.57 8.74
N GLY A 327 30.31 -17.46 9.26
CA GLY A 327 31.75 -17.22 9.43
C GLY A 327 32.48 -16.99 8.12
N GLU A 328 31.76 -16.63 7.05
CA GLU A 328 32.31 -16.43 5.71
C GLU A 328 32.56 -14.95 5.43
N MET A 329 33.71 -14.66 4.84
CA MET A 329 34.01 -13.30 4.35
C MET A 329 33.41 -13.10 2.97
N HIS A 330 32.78 -11.96 2.77
CA HIS A 330 32.19 -11.58 1.49
C HIS A 330 32.75 -10.25 0.97
N ARG A 331 32.71 -10.08 -0.34
CA ARG A 331 33.02 -8.81 -1.01
C ARG A 331 32.10 -8.60 -2.21
N LEU A 332 32.02 -7.36 -2.67
CA LEU A 332 31.36 -7.01 -3.92
C LEU A 332 32.43 -6.85 -4.99
N ASP A 333 32.34 -7.64 -6.04
CA ASP A 333 33.26 -7.61 -7.19
C ASP A 333 32.54 -7.04 -8.41
N LEU A 334 33.26 -6.22 -9.17
CA LEU A 334 32.86 -5.70 -10.46
C LEU A 334 33.62 -6.45 -11.55
N ASP A 335 32.90 -7.11 -12.47
CA ASP A 335 33.54 -7.76 -13.62
C ASP A 335 33.74 -6.80 -14.82
N GLU A 336 34.47 -7.27 -15.83
CA GLU A 336 34.76 -6.48 -17.06
C GLU A 336 33.52 -6.11 -17.86
N GLU A 337 32.42 -6.83 -17.68
CA GLU A 337 31.13 -6.57 -18.34
C GLU A 337 30.28 -5.54 -17.59
N GLY A 338 30.73 -5.11 -16.42
CA GLY A 338 30.04 -4.17 -15.56
C GLY A 338 28.96 -4.83 -14.70
N ASN A 339 29.05 -6.14 -14.45
CA ASN A 339 28.16 -6.81 -13.50
C ASN A 339 28.71 -6.66 -12.08
N ILE A 340 27.84 -6.40 -11.15
CA ILE A 340 28.11 -6.37 -9.71
C ILE A 340 27.76 -7.73 -9.14
N ASN A 341 28.76 -8.41 -8.59
CA ASN A 341 28.66 -9.77 -8.07
C ASN A 341 28.97 -9.81 -6.57
N PHE A 342 28.25 -10.65 -5.84
CA PHE A 342 28.52 -10.96 -4.44
C PHE A 342 29.41 -12.20 -4.38
N ALA A 343 30.66 -12.03 -4.00
CA ALA A 343 31.65 -13.07 -3.94
C ALA A 343 31.91 -13.51 -2.50
N VAL A 344 31.99 -14.82 -2.30
CA VAL A 344 32.41 -15.48 -1.06
C VAL A 344 33.54 -16.41 -1.40
N GLU A 345 34.62 -16.42 -0.57
CA GLU A 345 35.76 -17.23 -0.83
C GLU A 345 35.43 -18.72 -0.94
N GLY A 346 35.88 -19.35 -1.99
CA GLY A 346 35.62 -20.78 -2.24
C GLY A 346 34.20 -21.13 -2.77
N LYS A 347 33.37 -20.13 -3.04
CA LYS A 347 32.01 -20.31 -3.59
C LYS A 347 31.84 -19.58 -4.93
N GLU A 348 30.87 -20.04 -5.72
CA GLU A 348 30.48 -19.35 -6.95
C GLU A 348 29.92 -17.95 -6.63
N SER A 349 30.36 -16.96 -7.40
CA SER A 349 29.91 -15.58 -7.24
C SER A 349 28.44 -15.43 -7.66
N ALA A 350 27.66 -14.76 -6.85
CA ALA A 350 26.24 -14.52 -7.13
C ALA A 350 26.02 -13.15 -7.81
N HIS A 351 25.44 -13.14 -9.00
CA HIS A 351 25.09 -11.90 -9.70
C HIS A 351 24.03 -11.11 -8.92
N ILE A 352 24.31 -9.85 -8.63
CA ILE A 352 23.40 -8.94 -7.91
C ILE A 352 22.73 -7.94 -8.85
N SER A 353 23.55 -7.26 -9.68
CA SER A 353 23.07 -6.16 -10.52
C SER A 353 24.15 -5.79 -11.56
N THR A 354 23.88 -4.70 -12.30
CA THR A 354 24.87 -4.12 -13.22
C THR A 354 25.11 -2.67 -12.87
N LEU A 355 26.26 -2.12 -13.27
CA LEU A 355 26.57 -0.69 -13.14
C LEU A 355 25.49 0.20 -13.78
N ASN A 356 24.85 -0.26 -14.85
CA ASN A 356 23.78 0.46 -15.50
C ASN A 356 22.52 0.62 -14.62
N SER A 357 22.40 -0.14 -13.53
CA SER A 357 21.32 0.01 -12.54
C SER A 357 21.62 1.09 -11.50
N VAL A 358 22.85 1.56 -11.41
CA VAL A 358 23.23 2.71 -10.58
C VAL A 358 22.74 3.97 -11.27
N ALA A 359 21.88 4.71 -10.62
CA ALA A 359 21.23 5.85 -11.23
C ALA A 359 20.96 6.98 -10.23
N LEU A 360 20.90 8.19 -10.76
CA LEU A 360 20.34 9.33 -10.09
C LEU A 360 18.86 9.45 -10.50
N ILE A 361 17.95 9.16 -9.57
CA ILE A 361 16.51 9.27 -9.78
C ILE A 361 16.07 10.68 -9.44
N ILE A 362 15.85 11.51 -10.45
CA ILE A 362 15.37 12.88 -10.29
C ILE A 362 13.90 12.83 -9.87
N ASN A 363 13.61 13.30 -8.67
CA ASN A 363 12.27 13.36 -8.10
C ASN A 363 11.56 14.66 -8.47
N ASN A 364 12.21 15.80 -8.24
CA ASN A 364 11.66 17.12 -8.54
C ASN A 364 12.67 17.98 -9.29
N ILE A 365 12.17 18.84 -10.17
CA ILE A 365 12.94 19.92 -10.79
C ILE A 365 12.11 21.19 -10.69
N ASN A 366 12.68 22.22 -10.04
CA ASN A 366 12.09 23.55 -9.93
C ASN A 366 12.98 24.59 -10.63
N TYR A 367 12.39 25.73 -10.95
CA TYR A 367 13.12 26.89 -11.41
C TYR A 367 12.72 28.11 -10.58
N GLY A 368 13.71 28.76 -9.98
CA GLY A 368 13.54 29.97 -9.19
C GLY A 368 14.91 30.65 -9.02
N GLU A 369 14.91 31.92 -8.62
CA GLU A 369 16.12 32.71 -8.34
C GLU A 369 17.25 32.57 -9.39
N ASN A 370 16.88 32.52 -10.68
CA ASN A 370 17.78 32.32 -11.81
C ASN A 370 18.54 31.00 -11.88
N GLY A 371 18.02 29.95 -11.24
CA GLY A 371 18.63 28.61 -11.23
C GLY A 371 17.63 27.46 -11.26
N LEU A 372 18.17 26.27 -11.49
CA LEU A 372 17.46 25.00 -11.44
C LEU A 372 17.76 24.33 -10.10
N GLU A 373 16.73 23.99 -9.38
CA GLU A 373 16.77 23.25 -8.11
C GLU A 373 16.36 21.81 -8.35
N PHE A 374 17.12 20.87 -7.84
CA PHE A 374 16.93 19.45 -8.01
C PHE A 374 16.80 18.74 -6.67
N ASP A 375 15.81 17.87 -6.57
CA ASP A 375 15.77 16.82 -5.56
C ASP A 375 15.91 15.48 -6.25
N ALA A 376 16.89 14.69 -5.85
CA ALA A 376 17.16 13.39 -6.45
C ALA A 376 17.49 12.32 -5.41
N GLU A 377 17.33 11.04 -5.81
CA GLU A 377 17.66 9.87 -5.00
C GLU A 377 18.76 9.08 -5.71
N PHE A 378 19.83 8.76 -5.00
CA PHE A 378 20.91 7.90 -5.51
C PHE A 378 20.64 6.43 -5.17
N THR A 379 20.66 5.55 -6.18
CA THR A 379 20.30 4.14 -6.03
C THR A 379 21.47 3.18 -5.86
N GLY A 380 22.72 3.66 -5.92
CA GLY A 380 23.90 2.82 -5.93
C GLY A 380 24.35 2.25 -4.60
N LYS A 381 23.96 2.90 -3.49
CA LYS A 381 24.50 2.59 -2.16
C LYS A 381 24.03 1.26 -1.55
N ASP A 382 23.03 0.61 -2.09
CA ASP A 382 22.62 -0.72 -1.66
C ASP A 382 23.59 -1.81 -2.13
N PHE A 383 24.35 -1.56 -3.20
CA PHE A 383 25.22 -2.54 -3.86
C PHE A 383 26.68 -2.35 -3.62
N ILE A 384 27.11 -1.13 -3.30
CA ILE A 384 28.51 -0.73 -3.23
C ILE A 384 28.77 -0.34 -1.78
N ASN A 385 29.91 -0.74 -1.22
CA ASN A 385 30.32 -0.29 0.11
C ASN A 385 30.41 1.24 0.09
N THR A 386 29.63 1.90 0.93
CA THR A 386 29.11 3.24 0.68
C THR A 386 29.87 4.37 1.32
N GLU A 387 30.92 4.08 2.08
CA GLU A 387 31.68 5.14 2.74
C GLU A 387 32.54 5.92 1.76
N ASP A 388 32.80 5.34 0.56
CA ASP A 388 33.76 5.87 -0.40
C ASP A 388 33.15 6.39 -1.72
N ILE A 389 31.80 6.51 -1.83
CA ILE A 389 31.19 7.06 -3.04
C ILE A 389 30.99 8.56 -2.94
N GLU A 390 31.57 9.30 -3.85
CA GLU A 390 31.36 10.72 -4.01
C GLU A 390 30.52 11.02 -5.26
N LEU A 391 29.50 11.85 -5.12
CA LEU A 391 28.61 12.26 -6.21
C LEU A 391 28.95 13.67 -6.67
N TYR A 392 28.93 13.90 -8.00
CA TYR A 392 29.25 15.18 -8.59
C TYR A 392 28.24 15.59 -9.66
N ALA A 393 27.98 16.90 -9.72
CA ALA A 393 27.34 17.57 -10.86
C ALA A 393 28.41 18.32 -11.68
N ASN A 394 28.39 18.12 -13.00
CA ASN A 394 29.30 18.76 -13.93
C ASN A 394 28.53 19.70 -14.86
N TYR A 395 28.83 21.01 -14.80
CA TYR A 395 28.20 22.05 -15.61
C TYR A 395 29.11 23.28 -15.76
N ASP A 396 29.07 23.95 -16.92
CA ASP A 396 29.89 25.13 -17.20
C ASP A 396 31.37 24.97 -16.84
N GLY A 397 31.93 23.78 -17.10
CA GLY A 397 33.35 23.48 -16.77
C GLY A 397 33.63 23.31 -15.28
N LYS A 398 32.63 23.34 -14.42
CA LYS A 398 32.75 23.13 -12.98
C LYS A 398 32.37 21.69 -12.62
N LYS A 399 33.09 21.13 -11.66
CA LYS A 399 32.75 19.85 -10.99
C LYS A 399 32.38 20.17 -9.54
N VAL A 400 31.13 19.98 -9.18
CA VAL A 400 30.61 20.33 -7.85
C VAL A 400 30.18 19.06 -7.13
N LYS A 401 30.74 18.82 -5.93
CA LYS A 401 30.36 17.69 -5.09
C LYS A 401 28.92 17.87 -4.59
N LEU A 402 28.12 16.82 -4.68
CA LEU A 402 26.76 16.79 -4.16
C LEU A 402 26.76 16.22 -2.76
N GLU A 403 26.22 16.99 -1.81
CA GLU A 403 26.07 16.53 -0.45
C GLU A 403 24.82 15.67 -0.31
N GLU A 404 24.97 14.52 0.32
CA GLU A 404 23.88 13.59 0.56
C GLU A 404 23.22 13.89 1.89
N TYR A 405 21.89 13.77 1.89
CA TYR A 405 21.11 13.80 3.11
C TYR A 405 20.09 12.66 3.11
N ALA A 406 19.88 12.07 4.28
CA ALA A 406 18.87 11.05 4.43
C ALA A 406 17.50 11.72 4.58
N ILE A 407 16.69 11.74 3.52
CA ILE A 407 15.27 12.02 3.64
C ILE A 407 14.56 10.69 3.72
N TYR A 408 13.88 10.48 4.82
CA TYR A 408 12.92 9.41 5.07
C TYR A 408 13.24 8.02 4.54
N PRO A 409 12.65 7.14 5.21
CA PRO A 409 12.95 6.78 6.57
C PRO A 409 14.10 5.83 6.53
N LEU A 410 14.67 5.62 7.62
CA LEU A 410 15.25 4.32 7.89
C LEU A 410 14.28 3.30 7.30
N LEU A 411 14.72 2.56 6.28
CA LEU A 411 13.89 1.52 5.69
C LEU A 411 13.65 0.46 6.76
N LYS A 412 12.39 0.30 7.18
CA LYS A 412 12.03 -0.59 8.28
C LYS A 412 11.21 -1.77 7.79
N CYS A 413 11.44 -2.93 8.43
CA CYS A 413 10.59 -4.10 8.31
C CYS A 413 10.42 -4.68 9.72
N PHE A 414 9.21 -5.00 10.14
CA PHE A 414 8.89 -5.40 11.53
C PHE A 414 9.38 -4.38 12.60
N GLY A 415 9.48 -3.11 12.28
CA GLY A 415 10.07 -2.11 13.17
C GLY A 415 11.61 -2.03 13.13
N LEU A 416 12.31 -3.04 12.63
CA LEU A 416 13.76 -3.06 12.52
C LEU A 416 14.26 -2.27 11.30
N THR A 417 15.28 -1.45 11.52
CA THR A 417 15.92 -0.68 10.44
C THR A 417 16.87 -1.56 9.64
N TYR A 418 16.69 -1.61 8.31
CA TYR A 418 17.54 -2.39 7.41
C TYR A 418 18.26 -1.54 6.35
N GLY A 419 17.98 -0.27 6.22
CA GLY A 419 18.64 0.58 5.25
C GLY A 419 18.21 2.05 5.34
N LYS A 420 18.83 2.88 4.51
CA LYS A 420 18.58 4.32 4.34
C LYS A 420 18.33 4.62 2.86
N LYS A 421 17.52 5.65 2.57
CA LYS A 421 17.50 6.27 1.25
C LYS A 421 18.46 7.45 1.21
N TYR A 422 19.25 7.52 0.15
CA TYR A 422 20.22 8.58 -0.05
C TYR A 422 19.65 9.58 -1.05
N ASN A 423 19.35 10.77 -0.57
CA ASN A 423 18.84 11.85 -1.38
C ASN A 423 19.89 12.96 -1.46
N VAL A 424 19.86 13.69 -2.56
CA VAL A 424 20.67 14.87 -2.77
C VAL A 424 19.75 16.03 -3.17
N HIS A 425 20.04 17.20 -2.60
CA HIS A 425 19.42 18.46 -2.97
C HIS A 425 20.51 19.41 -3.46
N PHE A 426 20.32 20.01 -4.64
CA PHE A 426 21.33 20.89 -5.19
C PHE A 426 20.71 21.93 -6.13
N PHE A 427 21.44 23.04 -6.26
CA PHE A 427 21.08 24.17 -7.09
C PHE A 427 22.12 24.38 -8.20
N ILE A 428 21.65 24.58 -9.43
CA ILE A 428 22.49 24.88 -10.60
C ILE A 428 22.08 26.24 -11.17
N PRO A 429 22.95 27.28 -11.11
CA PRO A 429 22.64 28.56 -11.68
C PRO A 429 22.46 28.45 -13.19
N VAL A 430 21.46 29.14 -13.76
CA VAL A 430 21.20 29.18 -15.19
C VAL A 430 21.89 30.41 -15.79
N THR A 431 23.10 30.20 -16.24
CA THR A 431 23.90 31.21 -16.99
C THR A 431 23.54 31.21 -18.47
N ASP A 432 23.98 32.21 -19.23
CA ASP A 432 23.81 32.21 -20.69
C ASP A 432 24.61 31.08 -21.37
N THR A 433 25.73 30.67 -20.77
CA THR A 433 26.63 29.62 -21.26
C THR A 433 26.16 28.20 -20.91
N LEU A 434 25.23 28.05 -19.98
CA LEU A 434 24.78 26.70 -19.52
C LEU A 434 24.07 25.95 -20.67
N GLU A 435 24.72 24.90 -21.18
CA GLU A 435 24.18 24.04 -22.24
C GLU A 435 24.07 22.57 -21.80
N LYS A 436 24.93 22.09 -20.92
CA LYS A 436 24.98 20.69 -20.48
C LYS A 436 25.13 20.59 -18.96
N ILE A 437 24.39 19.65 -18.36
CA ILE A 437 24.52 19.22 -16.98
C ILE A 437 24.64 17.70 -16.99
N SER A 438 25.74 17.16 -16.49
CA SER A 438 25.94 15.73 -16.33
C SER A 438 26.29 15.40 -14.89
N PHE A 439 26.15 14.13 -14.54
CA PHE A 439 26.38 13.65 -13.18
C PHE A 439 27.35 12.49 -13.23
N THR A 440 28.27 12.47 -12.29
CA THR A 440 29.25 11.40 -12.15
C THR A 440 29.32 10.96 -10.69
N TYR A 441 29.80 9.74 -10.48
CA TYR A 441 30.19 9.27 -9.16
C TYR A 441 31.62 8.74 -9.22
N VAL A 442 32.33 8.87 -8.10
CA VAL A 442 33.68 8.36 -7.93
C VAL A 442 33.63 7.21 -6.94
N ILE A 443 34.19 6.09 -7.31
CA ILE A 443 34.39 4.91 -6.47
C ILE A 443 35.80 4.40 -6.65
N ASP A 444 36.53 4.15 -5.57
CA ASP A 444 37.92 3.70 -5.59
C ASP A 444 38.84 4.52 -6.55
N GLY A 445 38.60 5.84 -6.58
CA GLY A 445 39.32 6.77 -7.44
C GLY A 445 38.94 6.73 -8.93
N SER A 446 38.06 5.85 -9.34
CA SER A 446 37.55 5.77 -10.72
C SER A 446 36.24 6.56 -10.87
N GLU A 447 36.21 7.46 -11.86
CA GLU A 447 35.01 8.27 -12.18
C GLU A 447 34.13 7.57 -13.20
N GLN A 448 32.82 7.45 -12.89
CA GLN A 448 31.81 6.80 -13.71
C GLN A 448 30.65 7.77 -14.00
N GLU A 449 30.06 7.70 -15.20
CA GLU A 449 28.85 8.45 -15.53
C GLU A 449 27.61 7.87 -14.83
N LEU A 450 26.74 8.75 -14.30
CA LEU A 450 25.46 8.35 -13.71
C LEU A 450 24.36 8.33 -14.76
N SER A 451 23.61 7.25 -14.83
CA SER A 451 22.36 7.20 -15.56
C SER A 451 21.27 8.03 -14.83
N LEU A 452 20.43 8.72 -15.61
CA LEU A 452 19.34 9.56 -15.10
C LEU A 452 18.00 8.85 -15.26
N GLN A 453 17.23 8.81 -14.19
CA GLN A 453 15.85 8.34 -14.19
C GLN A 453 14.91 9.44 -13.68
N PHE A 454 13.63 9.36 -14.07
CA PHE A 454 12.62 10.36 -13.71
C PHE A 454 11.38 9.63 -13.20
N ALA A 455 11.23 9.56 -11.89
CA ALA A 455 10.26 8.66 -11.26
C ALA A 455 8.95 9.36 -10.86
N ARG A 456 9.02 10.62 -10.38
CA ARG A 456 7.87 11.30 -9.74
C ARG A 456 7.15 12.26 -10.66
N ALA A 457 5.99 12.74 -10.22
CA ALA A 457 5.13 13.66 -10.96
C ALA A 457 5.77 15.02 -11.22
N PHE A 458 6.69 15.48 -10.37
CA PHE A 458 7.35 16.77 -10.48
C PHE A 458 8.77 16.73 -11.07
N SER A 459 9.18 15.57 -11.59
CA SER A 459 10.45 15.43 -12.33
C SER A 459 10.45 16.08 -13.72
N ARG A 460 9.34 16.60 -14.18
CA ARG A 460 9.12 17.39 -15.40
C ARG A 460 9.36 16.65 -16.72
N ILE A 461 10.16 15.60 -16.76
CA ILE A 461 10.59 14.87 -17.96
C ILE A 461 10.19 13.40 -17.86
N ARG A 462 9.94 12.74 -19.00
CA ARG A 462 9.74 11.28 -19.11
C ARG A 462 10.54 10.74 -20.26
N LEU A 463 11.57 9.95 -19.96
CA LEU A 463 12.52 9.41 -20.93
C LEU A 463 11.85 8.59 -22.03
N ARG A 464 10.84 7.78 -21.70
CA ARG A 464 10.15 6.93 -22.67
C ARG A 464 9.59 7.68 -23.88
N PHE A 465 9.39 9.00 -23.77
CA PHE A 465 8.89 9.78 -24.89
C PHE A 465 9.99 10.33 -25.79
N GLY A 466 11.27 10.13 -25.50
CA GLY A 466 12.41 10.47 -26.35
C GLY A 466 12.54 11.94 -26.79
N LYS A 467 11.41 12.66 -26.90
CA LYS A 467 11.31 14.09 -27.26
C LYS A 467 10.79 14.95 -26.11
N ALA A 468 10.70 14.39 -24.90
CA ALA A 468 10.24 15.12 -23.72
C ALA A 468 11.19 16.27 -23.39
N TYR A 469 10.61 17.42 -23.08
CA TYR A 469 11.33 18.62 -22.65
C TYR A 469 10.47 19.41 -21.67
N TRP A 470 11.11 20.22 -20.84
CA TRP A 470 10.45 21.16 -19.93
C TRP A 470 10.93 22.59 -20.19
N LYS A 471 10.02 23.49 -20.53
CA LYS A 471 10.32 24.91 -20.67
C LYS A 471 10.17 25.59 -19.32
N PHE A 472 11.28 25.96 -18.69
CA PHE A 472 11.31 26.49 -17.34
C PHE A 472 11.29 28.05 -17.27
N ASN A 473 11.76 28.74 -18.29
CA ASN A 473 11.62 30.19 -18.39
C ASN A 473 11.26 30.64 -19.83
N ASP A 474 11.19 31.95 -20.10
CA ASP A 474 10.74 32.44 -21.40
C ASP A 474 11.64 32.08 -22.58
N LYS A 475 12.92 31.84 -22.34
CA LYS A 475 13.91 31.58 -23.39
C LYS A 475 14.40 30.14 -23.42
N LYS A 476 14.58 29.53 -22.25
CA LYS A 476 15.31 28.22 -22.10
C LYS A 476 14.41 27.07 -21.71
N ALA A 477 14.81 25.89 -22.16
CA ALA A 477 14.19 24.61 -21.85
C ALA A 477 15.24 23.55 -21.51
N LEU A 478 14.81 22.50 -20.81
CA LEU A 478 15.59 21.35 -20.39
C LEU A 478 15.08 20.09 -21.07
N GLU A 479 15.97 19.24 -21.56
CA GLU A 479 15.67 17.88 -22.02
C GLU A 479 16.75 16.91 -21.54
N CYS A 480 16.40 15.65 -21.36
CA CYS A 480 17.38 14.60 -21.07
C CYS A 480 17.81 13.90 -22.35
N LYS A 481 19.10 13.73 -22.53
CA LYS A 481 19.70 13.03 -23.67
C LYS A 481 20.22 11.65 -23.25
N ASN A 482 19.71 10.64 -23.92
CA ASN A 482 20.11 9.23 -23.76
C ASN A 482 20.04 8.69 -22.31
N GLY A 483 19.33 9.39 -21.43
CA GLY A 483 19.33 9.00 -20.00
C GLY A 483 20.64 9.30 -19.23
N VAL A 484 21.53 10.12 -19.81
CA VAL A 484 22.87 10.37 -19.24
C VAL A 484 23.09 11.81 -18.81
N TYR A 485 22.62 12.77 -19.59
CA TYR A 485 22.79 14.18 -19.26
C TYR A 485 21.59 15.04 -19.59
N LEU A 486 21.50 16.19 -18.95
CA LEU A 486 20.50 17.20 -19.22
C LEU A 486 21.08 18.26 -20.17
N ARG A 487 20.33 18.57 -21.23
CA ARG A 487 20.67 19.65 -22.15
C ARG A 487 19.78 20.86 -21.90
N VAL A 488 20.39 22.01 -21.70
CA VAL A 488 19.71 23.31 -21.65
C VAL A 488 19.80 23.94 -23.03
N PHE A 489 18.70 24.43 -23.57
CA PHE A 489 18.67 24.98 -24.92
C PHE A 489 17.62 26.09 -25.08
N ASN A 490 17.82 26.96 -26.06
CA ASN A 490 16.86 28.01 -26.40
C ASN A 490 15.59 27.41 -27.04
N CYS A 491 14.43 27.71 -26.48
CA CYS A 491 13.15 27.18 -26.90
C CYS A 491 12.04 28.25 -26.89
N SER A 492 11.99 29.07 -27.95
CA SER A 492 10.99 30.13 -28.12
C SER A 492 10.38 30.10 -29.52
N GLY A 493 9.27 30.76 -29.73
CA GLY A 493 8.62 30.94 -31.04
C GLY A 493 8.38 29.65 -31.83
N LEU A 494 8.70 29.63 -33.11
CA LEU A 494 8.54 28.49 -34.01
C LEU A 494 9.28 27.23 -33.52
N LYS A 495 10.44 27.41 -32.90
CA LYS A 495 11.23 26.29 -32.35
C LYS A 495 10.46 25.54 -31.29
N ARG A 496 9.72 26.23 -30.42
CA ARG A 496 8.83 25.62 -29.44
C ARG A 496 7.67 24.89 -30.09
N PHE A 497 7.06 25.47 -31.11
CA PHE A 497 5.95 24.86 -31.85
C PHE A 497 6.34 23.50 -32.46
N PHE A 498 7.47 23.44 -33.17
CA PHE A 498 7.94 22.17 -33.73
C PHE A 498 8.34 21.14 -32.67
N ARG A 499 8.88 21.57 -31.55
CA ARG A 499 9.18 20.70 -30.41
C ARG A 499 7.91 20.10 -29.80
N GLU A 500 6.86 20.91 -29.70
CA GLU A 500 5.57 20.45 -29.17
C GLU A 500 4.94 19.39 -30.09
N ILE A 501 4.98 19.60 -31.42
CA ILE A 501 4.50 18.61 -32.39
C ILE A 501 5.33 17.30 -32.27
N ALA A 502 6.65 17.43 -32.21
CA ALA A 502 7.52 16.28 -32.07
C ALA A 502 7.26 15.48 -30.77
N LEU A 503 6.98 16.18 -29.65
CA LEU A 503 6.61 15.54 -28.39
C LEU A 503 5.25 14.84 -28.49
N MET A 504 4.24 15.49 -29.08
CA MET A 504 2.93 14.87 -29.28
C MET A 504 3.01 13.64 -30.18
N GLY A 505 3.78 13.68 -31.26
CA GLY A 505 4.04 12.52 -32.12
C GLY A 505 4.73 11.37 -31.36
N SER A 506 5.74 11.69 -30.55
CA SER A 506 6.41 10.71 -29.70
C SER A 506 5.45 10.10 -28.66
N GLN A 507 4.60 10.91 -28.03
CA GLN A 507 3.59 10.40 -27.09
C GLN A 507 2.59 9.49 -27.77
N LEU A 508 2.23 9.75 -29.04
CA LEU A 508 1.33 8.89 -29.81
C LEU A 508 1.92 7.50 -30.02
N ILE A 509 3.20 7.43 -30.39
CA ILE A 509 3.92 6.19 -30.67
C ILE A 509 4.14 5.35 -29.38
N HIS A 510 4.56 6.00 -28.31
CA HIS A 510 5.01 5.31 -27.07
C HIS A 510 3.90 5.14 -26.02
N THR A 511 2.64 5.37 -26.35
CA THR A 511 1.52 5.20 -25.44
C THR A 511 0.57 4.10 -25.89
N LYS A 512 0.39 3.09 -25.03
CA LYS A 512 -0.61 2.04 -25.23
C LYS A 512 -1.63 2.07 -24.10
N PRO A 513 -2.92 1.75 -24.33
CA PRO A 513 -3.54 1.57 -25.64
C PRO A 513 -3.66 2.88 -26.43
N PHE A 514 -3.85 2.80 -27.74
CA PHE A 514 -3.90 3.96 -28.65
C PHE A 514 -4.98 4.97 -28.29
N SER A 515 -6.12 4.53 -27.77
CA SER A 515 -7.19 5.41 -27.29
C SER A 515 -6.71 6.37 -26.17
N ASN A 516 -5.82 5.92 -25.31
CA ASN A 516 -5.20 6.75 -24.29
C ASN A 516 -4.25 7.78 -24.92
N ALA A 517 -3.52 7.41 -25.96
CA ALA A 517 -2.65 8.34 -26.69
C ALA A 517 -3.45 9.50 -27.31
N VAL A 518 -4.56 9.19 -27.95
CA VAL A 518 -5.47 10.20 -28.55
C VAL A 518 -6.01 11.16 -27.48
N ARG A 519 -6.53 10.63 -26.35
CA ARG A 519 -7.03 11.47 -25.24
C ARG A 519 -5.96 12.43 -24.70
N ARG A 520 -4.73 11.98 -24.64
CA ARG A 520 -3.58 12.77 -24.18
C ARG A 520 -3.25 13.92 -25.11
N ILE A 521 -3.23 13.64 -26.42
CA ILE A 521 -2.99 14.66 -27.44
C ILE A 521 -4.11 15.69 -27.44
N ILE A 522 -5.36 15.26 -27.36
CA ILE A 522 -6.51 16.16 -27.26
C ILE A 522 -6.35 17.11 -26.07
N LEU A 523 -6.04 16.60 -24.87
CA LEU A 523 -5.86 17.44 -23.69
C LEU A 523 -4.72 18.46 -23.90
N ARG A 524 -3.59 18.01 -24.46
CA ARG A 524 -2.44 18.85 -24.70
C ARG A 524 -2.73 19.93 -25.78
N SER A 525 -3.42 19.58 -26.84
CA SER A 525 -3.87 20.51 -27.87
C SER A 525 -4.84 21.57 -27.33
N LEU A 526 -5.81 21.12 -26.52
CA LEU A 526 -6.77 22.03 -25.90
C LEU A 526 -6.09 22.97 -24.88
N TYR A 527 -5.08 22.52 -24.15
CA TYR A 527 -4.28 23.38 -23.30
C TYR A 527 -3.68 24.57 -24.12
N TRP A 528 -3.07 24.27 -25.26
CA TRP A 528 -2.48 25.31 -26.11
C TRP A 528 -3.52 26.24 -26.76
N LEU A 529 -4.63 25.70 -27.22
CA LEU A 529 -5.73 26.46 -27.81
C LEU A 529 -6.41 27.40 -26.80
N THR A 530 -6.51 26.95 -25.55
CA THR A 530 -7.16 27.73 -24.47
C THR A 530 -6.20 28.65 -23.73
N ARG A 531 -4.90 28.55 -23.96
CA ARG A 531 -3.88 29.35 -23.26
C ARG A 531 -4.11 30.87 -23.35
N PRO A 532 -4.56 31.46 -24.47
CA PRO A 532 -4.89 32.89 -24.53
C PRO A 532 -5.97 33.31 -23.54
N TYR A 533 -6.97 32.42 -23.28
CA TYR A 533 -8.03 32.69 -22.32
C TYR A 533 -7.51 32.74 -20.88
N PHE A 534 -6.53 31.88 -20.57
CA PHE A 534 -5.96 31.79 -19.21
C PHE A 534 -4.83 32.80 -18.98
N ARG A 535 -4.34 33.48 -20.01
CA ARG A 535 -3.24 34.44 -19.89
C ARG A 535 -3.65 35.63 -19.02
N GLY A 536 -2.88 35.89 -17.97
CA GLY A 536 -3.13 37.00 -17.04
C GLY A 536 -4.15 36.71 -15.96
N LYS A 537 -4.73 35.51 -15.93
CA LYS A 537 -5.57 35.06 -14.81
C LYS A 537 -4.73 34.43 -13.72
N ARG A 538 -4.99 34.79 -12.48
CA ARG A 538 -4.45 34.16 -11.28
C ARG A 538 -5.46 33.15 -10.78
N ILE A 539 -5.23 31.89 -11.08
CA ILE A 539 -6.13 30.79 -10.75
C ILE A 539 -5.51 29.94 -9.63
N TRP A 540 -6.22 29.84 -8.51
CA TRP A 540 -5.89 28.89 -7.47
C TRP A 540 -6.93 27.80 -7.44
N MET A 541 -6.52 26.60 -7.04
CA MET A 541 -7.42 25.46 -6.86
C MET A 541 -7.33 24.94 -5.44
N THR A 542 -8.43 24.41 -4.96
CA THR A 542 -8.48 23.73 -3.67
C THR A 542 -9.46 22.55 -3.71
N PHE A 543 -9.35 21.64 -2.78
CA PHE A 543 -10.19 20.45 -2.66
C PHE A 543 -10.13 19.90 -1.23
N ASP A 544 -11.14 19.14 -0.86
CA ASP A 544 -11.13 18.23 0.27
C ASP A 544 -11.06 16.77 -0.22
N LYS A 545 -11.65 15.82 0.49
CA LYS A 545 -11.88 14.50 -0.08
C LYS A 545 -12.87 14.61 -1.23
N LEU A 546 -12.54 14.08 -2.41
CA LEU A 546 -13.38 14.26 -3.61
C LEU A 546 -14.84 13.82 -3.42
N TYR A 547 -15.08 12.87 -2.52
CA TYR A 547 -16.41 12.36 -2.22
C TYR A 547 -17.14 13.11 -1.10
N LYS A 548 -16.49 14.08 -0.42
CA LYS A 548 -17.07 14.83 0.69
C LYS A 548 -16.37 16.17 0.88
N GLY A 549 -17.12 17.25 1.00
CA GLY A 549 -16.65 18.57 1.40
C GLY A 549 -16.67 18.76 2.93
N GLY A 550 -16.57 20.02 3.37
CA GLY A 550 -16.69 20.40 4.78
C GLY A 550 -15.38 20.35 5.58
N ASP A 551 -14.24 20.37 4.91
CA ASP A 551 -12.92 20.42 5.54
C ASP A 551 -12.17 21.72 5.15
N ASN A 552 -10.88 21.81 5.43
CA ASN A 552 -10.07 23.02 5.22
C ASN A 552 -10.18 23.61 3.82
N GLY A 553 -10.30 22.78 2.78
CA GLY A 553 -10.43 23.21 1.40
C GLY A 553 -11.73 23.99 1.12
N GLU A 554 -12.86 23.53 1.67
CA GLU A 554 -14.15 24.23 1.53
C GLU A 554 -14.18 25.54 2.31
N TYR A 555 -13.66 25.57 3.54
CA TYR A 555 -13.57 26.81 4.33
C TYR A 555 -12.67 27.85 3.69
N PHE A 556 -11.52 27.42 3.20
CA PHE A 556 -10.61 28.27 2.44
C PHE A 556 -11.27 28.83 1.16
N PHE A 557 -11.96 27.98 0.40
CA PHE A 557 -12.70 28.36 -0.79
C PHE A 557 -13.77 29.40 -0.50
N LYS A 558 -14.57 29.17 0.54
CA LYS A 558 -15.64 30.11 0.93
C LYS A 558 -15.09 31.48 1.33
N TYR A 559 -14.00 31.47 2.13
CA TYR A 559 -13.34 32.72 2.50
C TYR A 559 -12.78 33.45 1.27
N ALA A 560 -12.02 32.73 0.43
CA ALA A 560 -11.39 33.32 -0.77
C ALA A 560 -12.39 33.98 -1.71
N ASN A 561 -13.59 33.44 -1.85
CA ASN A 561 -14.66 34.04 -2.65
C ASN A 561 -15.26 35.33 -2.05
N THR A 562 -14.94 35.66 -0.80
CA THR A 562 -15.29 36.97 -0.21
C THR A 562 -14.26 38.05 -0.51
N VAL A 563 -13.05 37.66 -0.86
CA VAL A 563 -11.95 38.60 -1.16
C VAL A 563 -12.16 39.18 -2.57
N LYS A 564 -11.99 40.52 -2.68
CA LYS A 564 -12.15 41.21 -3.95
C LYS A 564 -10.78 41.65 -4.49
N ASP A 565 -10.06 40.70 -5.08
CA ASP A 565 -8.79 40.96 -5.74
C ASP A 565 -8.73 40.30 -7.13
N ASP A 566 -7.52 40.06 -7.67
CA ASP A 566 -7.29 39.46 -8.99
C ASP A 566 -7.22 37.93 -9.00
N VAL A 567 -7.42 37.25 -7.84
CA VAL A 567 -7.34 35.79 -7.70
C VAL A 567 -8.72 35.16 -7.82
N GLU A 568 -8.85 34.20 -8.72
CA GLU A 568 -10.02 33.31 -8.81
C GLU A 568 -9.72 31.95 -8.18
N VAL A 569 -10.42 31.58 -7.07
CA VAL A 569 -10.24 30.31 -6.40
C VAL A 569 -11.33 29.32 -6.81
N TYR A 570 -10.91 28.12 -7.21
CA TYR A 570 -11.80 27.05 -7.69
C TYR A 570 -11.75 25.84 -6.78
N TYR A 571 -12.94 25.32 -6.42
CA TYR A 571 -13.09 24.11 -5.61
C TYR A 571 -13.36 22.89 -6.49
N VAL A 572 -12.63 21.77 -6.23
CA VAL A 572 -12.78 20.52 -6.98
C VAL A 572 -13.54 19.48 -6.17
N ILE A 573 -14.60 18.89 -6.75
CA ILE A 573 -15.40 17.85 -6.14
C ILE A 573 -15.83 16.80 -7.16
N ASP A 574 -16.07 15.57 -6.71
CA ASP A 574 -16.61 14.51 -7.56
C ASP A 574 -18.12 14.74 -7.79
N LYS A 575 -18.58 14.39 -8.98
CA LYS A 575 -20.01 14.50 -9.35
C LYS A 575 -20.93 13.65 -8.46
N GLU A 576 -20.43 12.49 -8.03
CA GLU A 576 -21.16 11.53 -7.20
C GLU A 576 -21.15 11.91 -5.70
N SER A 577 -20.44 12.97 -5.33
CA SER A 577 -20.40 13.44 -3.93
C SER A 577 -21.77 13.98 -3.50
N PRO A 578 -22.28 13.64 -2.31
CA PRO A 578 -23.50 14.23 -1.76
C PRO A 578 -23.41 15.75 -1.63
N ASP A 579 -22.21 16.30 -1.38
CA ASP A 579 -21.97 17.74 -1.26
C ASP A 579 -21.89 18.47 -2.60
N CYS A 580 -21.81 17.75 -3.73
CA CYS A 580 -21.65 18.36 -5.05
C CYS A 580 -22.81 19.33 -5.38
N LYS A 581 -24.04 18.93 -5.11
CA LYS A 581 -25.23 19.75 -5.36
C LYS A 581 -25.20 21.02 -4.50
N ARG A 582 -24.93 20.91 -3.22
CA ARG A 582 -24.84 22.03 -2.26
C ARG A 582 -23.77 23.05 -2.68
N LEU A 583 -22.61 22.59 -3.11
CA LEU A 583 -21.52 23.44 -3.55
C LEU A 583 -21.80 24.12 -4.89
N LEU A 584 -22.45 23.43 -5.83
CA LEU A 584 -22.89 24.04 -7.09
C LEU A 584 -24.01 25.08 -6.90
N GLU A 585 -24.88 24.90 -5.90
CA GLU A 585 -25.89 25.92 -5.51
C GLU A 585 -25.22 27.12 -4.85
N TYR A 586 -24.14 26.92 -4.07
CA TYR A 586 -23.36 27.99 -3.46
C TYR A 586 -22.61 28.84 -4.50
N ASP A 587 -21.84 28.21 -5.39
CA ASP A 587 -21.10 28.91 -6.46
C ASP A 587 -20.83 28.00 -7.67
N LYS A 588 -21.77 27.99 -8.61
CA LYS A 588 -21.65 27.21 -9.84
C LYS A 588 -20.45 27.60 -10.73
N LYS A 589 -20.02 28.86 -10.67
CA LYS A 589 -18.92 29.38 -11.51
C LYS A 589 -17.58 28.78 -11.08
N HIS A 590 -17.34 28.71 -9.78
CA HIS A 590 -16.04 28.36 -9.20
C HIS A 590 -15.96 26.92 -8.68
N VAL A 591 -17.01 26.12 -8.81
CA VAL A 591 -16.96 24.68 -8.53
C VAL A 591 -16.64 23.92 -9.81
N LEU A 592 -15.62 23.07 -9.74
CA LEU A 592 -15.14 22.22 -10.84
C LEU A 592 -15.44 20.75 -10.55
N ILE A 593 -16.10 20.09 -11.49
CA ILE A 593 -16.33 18.66 -11.41
C ILE A 593 -15.04 17.91 -11.71
N HIS A 594 -14.61 17.09 -10.76
CA HIS A 594 -13.42 16.25 -10.87
C HIS A 594 -13.42 15.42 -12.18
N ASN A 595 -12.25 15.20 -12.76
CA ASN A 595 -12.06 14.50 -14.04
C ASN A 595 -12.71 15.14 -15.28
N SER A 596 -13.47 16.23 -15.15
CA SER A 596 -13.98 16.97 -16.31
C SER A 596 -12.85 17.61 -17.12
N LEU A 597 -13.11 17.87 -18.41
CA LEU A 597 -12.14 18.57 -19.25
C LEU A 597 -11.85 19.99 -18.73
N LYS A 598 -12.88 20.69 -18.24
CA LYS A 598 -12.76 22.02 -17.62
C LYS A 598 -11.80 21.95 -16.44
N CYS A 599 -11.99 21.00 -15.52
CA CYS A 599 -11.14 20.81 -14.34
C CYS A 599 -9.66 20.61 -14.75
N LYS A 600 -9.39 19.73 -15.72
CA LYS A 600 -8.04 19.47 -16.22
C LYS A 600 -7.37 20.70 -16.82
N LEU A 601 -8.10 21.51 -17.59
CA LEU A 601 -7.56 22.72 -18.21
C LEU A 601 -7.27 23.79 -17.16
N TYR A 602 -8.12 23.93 -16.14
CA TYR A 602 -7.87 24.84 -15.01
C TYR A 602 -6.66 24.39 -14.21
N ALA A 603 -6.52 23.08 -13.90
CA ALA A 603 -5.37 22.53 -13.21
C ALA A 603 -4.04 22.79 -13.92
N LEU A 604 -4.00 22.65 -15.26
CA LEU A 604 -2.79 22.92 -16.06
C LEU A 604 -2.46 24.41 -16.16
N ASN A 605 -3.40 25.30 -15.87
CA ASN A 605 -3.21 26.75 -15.89
C ASN A 605 -3.23 27.40 -14.49
N ALA A 606 -3.36 26.60 -13.43
CA ALA A 606 -3.34 27.09 -12.05
C ALA A 606 -1.96 27.66 -11.67
N GLU A 607 -1.98 28.74 -10.91
CA GLU A 607 -0.82 29.37 -10.27
C GLU A 607 -0.47 28.63 -8.98
N ALA A 608 -1.50 28.24 -8.21
CA ALA A 608 -1.35 27.54 -6.94
C ALA A 608 -2.42 26.48 -6.73
N VAL A 609 -2.09 25.49 -5.90
CA VAL A 609 -3.06 24.51 -5.36
C VAL A 609 -2.95 24.48 -3.84
N ALA A 610 -4.00 24.94 -3.15
CA ALA A 610 -4.14 24.78 -1.71
C ALA A 610 -4.70 23.37 -1.43
N ALA A 611 -3.80 22.44 -1.13
CA ALA A 611 -4.05 21.01 -1.06
C ALA A 611 -4.29 20.53 0.37
N THR A 612 -5.36 19.76 0.59
CA THR A 612 -5.61 19.08 1.87
C THR A 612 -5.05 17.66 1.90
N HIS A 613 -4.80 17.07 0.74
CA HIS A 613 -4.34 15.68 0.59
C HIS A 613 -3.18 15.57 -0.39
N ALA A 614 -2.36 14.53 -0.22
CA ALA A 614 -1.31 14.15 -1.16
C ALA A 614 -1.87 13.63 -2.51
N SER A 615 -1.00 13.47 -3.51
CA SER A 615 -1.36 13.14 -4.90
C SER A 615 -2.13 14.26 -5.61
N VAL A 616 -1.66 15.48 -5.43
CA VAL A 616 -2.33 16.73 -5.82
C VAL A 616 -2.79 16.75 -7.29
N MET A 617 -1.97 16.25 -8.23
CA MET A 617 -2.38 16.24 -9.64
C MET A 617 -3.65 15.40 -9.89
N GLN A 618 -3.81 14.29 -9.15
CA GLN A 618 -4.99 13.43 -9.26
C GLN A 618 -6.23 14.12 -8.68
N TYR A 619 -6.09 14.74 -7.52
CA TYR A 619 -7.17 15.52 -6.91
C TYR A 619 -7.58 16.72 -7.77
N CYS A 620 -6.65 17.33 -8.50
CA CYS A 620 -6.94 18.35 -9.51
C CYS A 620 -7.53 17.79 -10.82
N GLY A 621 -7.95 16.54 -10.85
CA GLY A 621 -8.64 15.93 -11.99
C GLY A 621 -7.72 15.42 -13.10
N ILE A 622 -6.40 15.31 -12.87
CA ILE A 622 -5.44 14.72 -13.81
C ILE A 622 -5.18 13.26 -13.39
N PRO A 623 -5.86 12.27 -13.98
CA PRO A 623 -5.73 10.88 -13.56
C PRO A 623 -4.31 10.35 -13.80
N LYS A 624 -3.88 9.38 -12.99
CA LYS A 624 -2.52 8.82 -12.96
C LYS A 624 -1.97 8.46 -14.34
N TYR A 625 -2.82 7.95 -15.25
CA TYR A 625 -2.40 7.58 -16.61
C TYR A 625 -2.11 8.78 -17.52
N LEU A 626 -2.66 10.00 -17.23
CA LEU A 626 -2.38 11.22 -17.98
C LEU A 626 -1.16 12.00 -17.43
N VAL A 627 -0.86 11.87 -16.15
CA VAL A 627 0.23 12.61 -15.49
C VAL A 627 1.54 12.61 -16.31
N PRO A 628 2.05 11.47 -16.82
CA PRO A 628 3.32 11.45 -17.55
C PRO A 628 3.35 12.33 -18.81
N ASN A 629 2.21 12.70 -19.34
CA ASN A 629 2.10 13.45 -20.62
C ASN A 629 1.96 14.97 -20.44
N VAL A 630 1.75 15.44 -19.23
CA VAL A 630 1.48 16.86 -18.90
C VAL A 630 2.36 17.40 -17.77
N LEU A 631 3.39 16.65 -17.35
CA LEU A 631 4.30 17.04 -16.26
C LEU A 631 4.96 18.40 -16.49
N ASP A 632 5.36 18.65 -17.73
CA ASP A 632 5.99 19.88 -18.16
C ASP A 632 5.03 21.08 -18.23
N LEU A 633 3.72 20.81 -18.27
CA LEU A 633 2.67 21.84 -18.34
C LEU A 633 2.15 22.25 -16.97
N PHE A 634 2.17 21.36 -15.99
CA PHE A 634 1.67 21.64 -14.64
C PHE A 634 2.66 22.53 -13.87
N LYS A 635 2.28 23.78 -13.62
CA LYS A 635 3.16 24.81 -13.05
C LYS A 635 2.80 25.22 -11.63
N ALA A 636 1.63 24.84 -11.15
CA ALA A 636 1.12 25.29 -9.87
C ALA A 636 2.11 25.03 -8.72
N LYS A 637 2.31 26.02 -7.87
CA LYS A 637 2.94 25.84 -6.55
C LYS A 637 1.98 25.08 -5.64
N ILE A 638 2.49 24.12 -4.90
CA ILE A 638 1.69 23.28 -4.02
C ILE A 638 1.82 23.79 -2.59
N ILE A 639 0.70 24.19 -2.03
CA ILE A 639 0.58 24.63 -0.66
C ILE A 639 -0.23 23.61 0.10
N CYS A 640 0.32 23.04 1.16
CA CYS A 640 -0.41 22.11 2.02
C CYS A 640 -1.20 22.90 3.09
N ILE A 641 -2.52 22.82 3.04
CA ILE A 641 -3.43 23.41 4.05
C ILE A 641 -4.03 22.33 4.96
N GLN A 642 -3.50 21.12 4.90
CA GLN A 642 -3.80 19.95 5.72
C GLN A 642 -5.25 19.45 5.63
N HIS A 643 -5.42 18.17 5.96
CA HIS A 643 -6.69 17.50 6.24
C HIS A 643 -6.90 17.31 7.75
N GLY A 644 -5.84 17.10 8.50
CA GLY A 644 -5.78 16.92 9.94
C GLY A 644 -4.41 17.32 10.45
N LEU A 645 -4.28 17.58 11.73
CA LEU A 645 -3.02 18.02 12.33
C LEU A 645 -1.90 16.97 12.15
N THR A 646 -0.75 17.45 11.77
CA THR A 646 0.45 16.65 11.47
C THR A 646 1.36 16.45 12.66
N VAL A 647 0.80 16.35 13.87
CA VAL A 647 1.56 16.05 15.08
C VAL A 647 1.98 14.59 15.17
N GLN A 648 1.34 13.70 14.41
CA GLN A 648 1.68 12.28 14.38
C GLN A 648 2.58 11.98 13.19
N GLN A 649 3.50 11.02 13.35
CA GLN A 649 4.39 10.61 12.26
C GLN A 649 3.62 9.78 11.23
N LEU A 650 3.08 10.44 10.20
CA LEU A 650 2.33 9.80 9.09
C LEU A 650 3.23 9.37 7.92
N GLY A 651 4.54 9.42 8.09
CA GLY A 651 5.50 8.87 7.16
C GLY A 651 5.60 9.62 5.83
N GLN A 652 5.76 8.85 4.75
CA GLN A 652 6.10 9.38 3.41
C GLN A 652 5.11 10.38 2.81
N TYR A 653 3.84 10.36 3.21
CA TYR A 653 2.81 11.27 2.65
C TYR A 653 2.97 12.71 3.11
N GLN A 654 3.69 12.94 4.21
CA GLN A 654 4.02 14.28 4.70
C GLN A 654 5.34 14.79 4.14
N ASN A 655 6.12 13.96 3.47
CA ASN A 655 7.40 14.34 2.90
C ASN A 655 7.21 15.35 1.77
N ARG A 656 7.98 16.45 1.80
CA ARG A 656 7.96 17.53 0.81
C ARG A 656 8.09 17.02 -0.63
N LEU A 657 8.93 16.02 -0.84
CA LEU A 657 9.22 15.48 -2.16
C LEU A 657 8.06 14.71 -2.79
N TYR A 658 7.03 14.34 -2.01
CA TYR A 658 5.92 13.56 -2.55
C TYR A 658 5.11 14.34 -3.58
N ASP A 659 4.73 15.59 -3.26
CA ASP A 659 3.98 16.49 -4.15
C ASP A 659 4.73 17.79 -4.45
N ASN A 660 6.02 17.88 -4.15
CA ASN A 660 6.82 19.09 -4.33
C ASN A 660 6.22 20.30 -3.60
N THR A 661 5.86 20.10 -2.33
CA THR A 661 5.21 21.11 -1.49
C THR A 661 6.16 22.29 -1.25
N THR A 662 5.69 23.50 -1.51
CA THR A 662 6.47 24.74 -1.36
C THR A 662 6.15 25.52 -0.08
N LEU A 663 4.96 25.31 0.49
CA LEU A 663 4.49 25.95 1.70
C LEU A 663 3.59 24.98 2.47
N TYR A 664 3.70 24.95 3.79
CA TYR A 664 2.90 24.12 4.66
C TYR A 664 2.27 24.97 5.78
N CYS A 665 0.94 25.05 5.81
CA CYS A 665 0.18 25.78 6.82
C CYS A 665 -0.09 24.88 8.03
N LEU A 666 0.20 25.37 9.23
CA LEU A 666 0.18 24.66 10.51
C LEU A 666 -0.70 25.40 11.53
N ALA A 667 -1.24 24.69 12.50
CA ALA A 667 -1.96 25.28 13.61
C ALA A 667 -1.07 25.48 14.86
N SER A 668 0.03 24.73 14.97
CA SER A 668 0.78 24.58 16.21
C SER A 668 2.30 24.62 16.01
N LYS A 669 3.00 25.12 17.03
CA LYS A 669 4.46 25.01 17.18
C LYS A 669 4.93 23.53 17.25
N TYR A 670 4.09 22.64 17.76
CA TYR A 670 4.39 21.20 17.86
C TYR A 670 4.41 20.53 16.50
N GLU A 671 3.48 20.90 15.63
CA GLU A 671 3.52 20.44 14.23
C GLU A 671 4.78 20.94 13.52
N LYS A 672 5.12 22.23 13.71
CA LYS A 672 6.33 22.80 13.13
C LYS A 672 7.57 22.05 13.59
N LYS A 673 7.69 21.78 14.89
CA LYS A 673 8.80 20.99 15.46
C LYS A 673 8.86 19.58 14.84
N ASN A 674 7.72 18.92 14.68
CA ASN A 674 7.66 17.59 14.05
C ASN A 674 8.11 17.62 12.59
N LEU A 675 7.59 18.56 11.77
CA LEU A 675 7.91 18.68 10.35
C LEU A 675 9.32 19.24 10.06
N MET A 676 9.96 19.87 11.04
CA MET A 676 11.38 20.23 10.98
C MET A 676 12.32 19.02 11.07
N HIS A 677 11.80 17.83 11.40
CA HIS A 677 12.62 16.63 11.38
C HIS A 677 13.13 16.36 9.94
N PRO A 678 14.42 16.09 9.73
CA PRO A 678 15.04 15.95 8.41
C PRO A 678 14.34 14.96 7.47
N ILE A 679 13.64 13.95 8.01
CA ILE A 679 12.88 12.96 7.23
C ILE A 679 11.78 13.57 6.35
N TYR A 680 11.27 14.76 6.68
CA TYR A 680 10.21 15.42 5.91
C TYR A 680 10.74 16.36 4.83
N GLY A 681 11.99 16.80 4.92
CA GLY A 681 12.66 17.61 3.91
C GLY A 681 12.14 19.05 3.79
N TYR A 682 11.54 19.61 4.87
CA TYR A 682 11.11 21.01 4.90
C TYR A 682 12.18 21.91 5.50
N GLU A 683 12.33 23.08 4.93
CA GLU A 683 13.03 24.20 5.54
C GLU A 683 12.06 24.98 6.45
N GLU A 684 12.61 25.68 7.44
CA GLU A 684 11.80 26.47 8.38
C GLU A 684 10.94 27.53 7.70
N SER A 685 11.46 28.13 6.64
CA SER A 685 10.79 29.14 5.82
C SER A 685 9.50 28.65 5.17
N MET A 686 9.43 27.34 4.87
CA MET A 686 8.28 26.67 4.27
C MET A 686 7.16 26.35 5.26
N LEU A 687 7.43 26.41 6.58
CA LEU A 687 6.51 26.00 7.63
C LEU A 687 5.90 27.21 8.34
N LYS A 688 4.63 27.50 8.07
CA LYS A 688 3.92 28.69 8.57
C LYS A 688 2.78 28.33 9.51
N ILE A 689 2.78 28.94 10.70
CA ILE A 689 1.70 28.74 11.65
C ILE A 689 0.60 29.77 11.35
N ASN A 690 -0.45 29.34 10.63
CA ASN A 690 -1.57 30.17 10.17
C ASN A 690 -2.91 29.72 10.77
N GLY A 691 -2.96 28.57 11.46
CA GLY A 691 -4.18 27.87 11.84
C GLY A 691 -4.73 26.97 10.74
N LEU A 692 -5.86 26.34 10.98
CA LEU A 692 -6.59 25.52 9.99
C LEU A 692 -7.88 26.23 9.58
N ALA A 693 -8.17 26.30 8.27
CA ALA A 693 -9.31 27.07 7.76
C ALA A 693 -10.66 26.62 8.35
N ARG A 694 -10.87 25.30 8.58
CA ARG A 694 -12.12 24.79 9.15
C ARG A 694 -12.36 25.22 10.61
N TYR A 695 -11.31 25.64 11.33
CA TYR A 695 -11.47 26.11 12.70
C TYR A 695 -12.30 27.42 12.79
N ASP A 696 -12.43 28.14 11.68
CA ASP A 696 -13.28 29.33 11.62
C ASP A 696 -14.78 28.98 11.80
N GLY A 697 -15.17 27.72 11.57
CA GLY A 697 -16.51 27.19 11.79
C GLY A 697 -16.75 26.58 13.18
N LEU A 698 -15.69 26.29 13.96
CA LEU A 698 -15.80 25.57 15.22
C LEU A 698 -16.28 26.46 16.38
N LYS A 699 -17.53 26.93 16.29
CA LYS A 699 -18.16 27.72 17.36
C LYS A 699 -19.00 26.81 18.25
N ASN A 700 -18.75 26.85 19.56
CA ASN A 700 -19.47 26.01 20.52
C ASN A 700 -20.99 26.22 20.45
N ASN A 701 -21.76 25.11 20.28
CA ASN A 701 -23.21 25.08 20.22
C ASN A 701 -23.76 23.87 21.00
N ASP A 702 -23.31 23.69 22.24
CA ASP A 702 -23.57 22.55 23.10
C ASP A 702 -25.05 22.11 23.15
N LYS A 703 -25.32 20.84 22.90
CA LYS A 703 -26.66 20.19 22.92
C LYS A 703 -26.77 19.09 23.95
N LYS A 704 -25.84 19.05 24.93
CA LYS A 704 -25.83 18.07 26.00
C LYS A 704 -25.82 16.61 25.53
N PHE A 705 -24.79 16.24 24.78
CA PHE A 705 -24.51 14.82 24.52
C PHE A 705 -23.02 14.51 24.57
N ILE A 706 -22.71 13.25 24.88
CA ILE A 706 -21.37 12.71 24.94
C ILE A 706 -21.04 12.07 23.58
N LEU A 707 -19.95 12.46 22.96
CA LEU A 707 -19.48 11.91 21.69
C LEU A 707 -18.38 10.86 21.94
N ILE A 708 -18.66 9.60 21.68
CA ILE A 708 -17.67 8.52 21.70
C ILE A 708 -17.21 8.30 20.25
N THR A 709 -15.93 8.56 19.95
CA THR A 709 -15.40 8.50 18.58
C THR A 709 -13.97 7.98 18.53
N PRO A 710 -13.76 6.64 18.64
CA PRO A 710 -12.43 6.04 18.61
C PRO A 710 -11.87 5.99 17.19
N THR A 711 -10.55 5.92 17.11
CA THR A 711 -9.83 5.71 15.84
C THR A 711 -10.00 4.26 15.37
N TRP A 712 -10.21 4.07 14.07
CA TRP A 712 -10.21 2.75 13.45
C TRP A 712 -8.85 2.04 13.61
N ARG A 713 -8.82 0.71 13.49
CA ARG A 713 -7.58 -0.07 13.51
C ARG A 713 -7.40 -0.80 12.19
N ARG A 714 -6.18 -0.87 11.68
CA ARG A 714 -5.86 -1.51 10.39
C ARG A 714 -6.16 -3.01 10.37
N ASN A 715 -5.88 -3.69 11.47
CA ASN A 715 -6.16 -5.12 11.66
C ASN A 715 -7.66 -5.45 11.79
N VAL A 716 -8.52 -4.43 11.93
CA VAL A 716 -9.97 -4.60 12.13
C VAL A 716 -10.75 -4.29 10.86
N VAL A 717 -10.16 -3.52 9.94
CA VAL A 717 -10.84 -3.03 8.73
C VAL A 717 -10.19 -3.63 7.50
N THR A 718 -10.98 -4.23 6.63
CA THR A 718 -10.51 -4.58 5.28
C THR A 718 -10.31 -3.30 4.47
N LEU A 719 -9.06 -3.01 4.09
CA LEU A 719 -8.73 -1.81 3.33
C LEU A 719 -9.24 -1.94 1.89
N GLY A 720 -10.33 -1.25 1.57
CA GLY A 720 -10.87 -1.12 0.22
C GLY A 720 -10.42 0.17 -0.48
N ILE A 721 -10.61 0.24 -1.79
CA ILE A 721 -10.38 1.47 -2.57
C ILE A 721 -11.32 2.57 -2.03
N ALA A 722 -10.78 3.74 -1.72
CA ALA A 722 -11.41 4.84 -0.96
C ALA A 722 -12.80 5.30 -1.47
N TYR A 723 -13.18 4.97 -2.70
CA TYR A 723 -14.42 5.42 -3.37
C TYR A 723 -15.44 4.30 -3.63
N LYS A 724 -15.16 3.07 -3.19
CA LYS A 724 -16.09 1.94 -3.35
C LYS A 724 -16.65 1.51 -1.99
N LYS A 725 -17.83 0.86 -2.01
CA LYS A 725 -18.40 0.22 -0.84
C LYS A 725 -17.31 -0.63 -0.19
N LYS A 726 -16.98 -0.31 1.05
CA LYS A 726 -15.94 -1.03 1.79
C LYS A 726 -16.40 -2.44 2.06
N PRO A 727 -15.52 -3.44 1.99
CA PRO A 727 -15.92 -4.80 2.32
C PRO A 727 -16.23 -4.91 3.81
N TYR A 728 -17.24 -5.71 4.11
CA TYR A 728 -17.59 -6.09 5.47
C TYR A 728 -16.53 -7.07 6.02
N ASN A 729 -16.19 -6.95 7.29
CA ASN A 729 -15.29 -7.88 7.97
C ASN A 729 -16.13 -8.82 8.87
N GLU A 730 -16.29 -10.06 8.48
CA GLU A 730 -17.05 -11.08 9.21
C GLU A 730 -16.45 -11.42 10.59
N HIS A 731 -15.14 -11.21 10.76
CA HIS A 731 -14.41 -11.44 12.01
C HIS A 731 -14.45 -10.26 12.98
N PHE A 732 -15.11 -9.15 12.61
CA PHE A 732 -15.12 -7.93 13.41
C PHE A 732 -15.62 -8.14 14.84
N LYS A 733 -16.70 -8.91 15.03
CA LYS A 733 -17.30 -9.22 16.34
C LYS A 733 -16.35 -9.94 17.29
N TYR A 734 -15.34 -10.63 16.78
CA TYR A 734 -14.35 -11.36 17.57
C TYR A 734 -13.13 -10.52 17.94
N THR A 735 -13.08 -9.27 17.51
CA THR A 735 -11.95 -8.37 17.78
C THR A 735 -12.06 -7.72 19.14
N GLU A 736 -10.91 -7.47 19.76
CA GLU A 736 -10.83 -6.71 21.02
C GLU A 736 -11.41 -5.30 20.86
N TYR A 737 -11.22 -4.68 19.71
CA TYR A 737 -11.83 -3.37 19.40
C TYR A 737 -13.35 -3.38 19.55
N PHE A 738 -14.01 -4.37 18.93
CA PHE A 738 -15.47 -4.52 19.05
C PHE A 738 -15.87 -4.75 20.50
N ARG A 739 -15.23 -5.71 21.19
CA ARG A 739 -15.54 -6.05 22.59
C ARG A 739 -15.51 -4.81 23.49
N LEU A 740 -14.44 -4.02 23.43
CA LEU A 740 -14.24 -2.85 24.27
C LEU A 740 -15.32 -1.77 24.04
N TYR A 741 -15.55 -1.39 22.78
CA TYR A 741 -16.47 -0.30 22.49
C TYR A 741 -17.93 -0.73 22.54
N ASN A 742 -18.26 -1.99 22.18
CA ASN A 742 -19.62 -2.52 22.36
C ASN A 742 -19.98 -2.59 23.86
N THR A 743 -19.04 -3.01 24.70
CA THR A 743 -19.24 -3.00 26.17
C THR A 743 -19.43 -1.58 26.69
N LEU A 744 -18.61 -0.61 26.25
CA LEU A 744 -18.70 0.78 26.72
C LEU A 744 -20.04 1.43 26.38
N ILE A 745 -20.51 1.30 25.15
CA ILE A 745 -21.78 1.93 24.74
C ILE A 745 -23.03 1.23 25.32
N ASN A 746 -22.90 0.02 25.84
CA ASN A 746 -23.95 -0.75 26.49
C ASN A 746 -23.80 -0.78 28.02
N ASP A 747 -22.86 -0.02 28.57
CA ASP A 747 -22.65 0.02 30.01
C ASP A 747 -23.84 0.66 30.74
N LYS A 748 -24.43 -0.09 31.68
CA LYS A 748 -25.64 0.32 32.41
C LYS A 748 -25.42 1.55 33.29
N LYS A 749 -24.25 1.62 33.97
CA LYS A 749 -23.91 2.74 34.83
C LYS A 749 -23.72 4.03 34.01
N LEU A 750 -23.07 3.93 32.86
CA LEU A 750 -22.91 5.05 31.93
C LEU A 750 -24.26 5.58 31.44
N ILE A 751 -25.13 4.67 31.01
CA ILE A 751 -26.49 5.03 30.51
C ILE A 751 -27.35 5.66 31.60
N GLU A 752 -27.34 5.09 32.80
CA GLU A 752 -28.08 5.63 33.95
C GLU A 752 -27.56 7.01 34.36
N CYS A 753 -26.26 7.18 34.40
CA CYS A 753 -25.64 8.45 34.68
C CYS A 753 -25.98 9.52 33.62
N ALA A 754 -25.95 9.17 32.35
CA ALA A 754 -26.33 10.07 31.27
C ALA A 754 -27.80 10.51 31.38
N LYS A 755 -28.71 9.57 31.62
CA LYS A 755 -30.13 9.85 31.85
C LYS A 755 -30.35 10.78 33.06
N LYS A 756 -29.68 10.52 34.18
CA LYS A 756 -29.79 11.28 35.40
C LYS A 756 -29.36 12.74 35.19
N ASN A 757 -28.31 12.98 34.39
CA ASN A 757 -27.75 14.31 34.16
C ASN A 757 -28.30 15.00 32.89
N GLY A 758 -29.20 14.34 32.15
CA GLY A 758 -29.86 14.88 30.96
C GLY A 758 -28.96 14.99 29.74
N TYR A 759 -28.01 14.05 29.59
CA TYR A 759 -27.16 13.93 28.41
C TYR A 759 -27.58 12.77 27.52
N GLY A 760 -27.49 12.97 26.21
CA GLY A 760 -27.48 11.89 25.23
C GLY A 760 -26.09 11.26 25.08
N ILE A 761 -26.00 10.12 24.41
CA ILE A 761 -24.72 9.49 24.01
C ILE A 761 -24.78 9.17 22.52
N THR A 762 -23.78 9.60 21.78
CA THR A 762 -23.63 9.27 20.36
C THR A 762 -22.30 8.54 20.14
N TYR A 763 -22.34 7.35 19.56
CA TYR A 763 -21.19 6.61 19.13
C TYR A 763 -20.97 6.83 17.64
N LEU A 764 -19.88 7.53 17.29
CA LEU A 764 -19.55 7.88 15.90
C LEU A 764 -18.48 6.95 15.36
N LEU A 765 -18.90 6.06 14.44
CA LEU A 765 -17.95 5.19 13.75
C LEU A 765 -17.16 5.97 12.70
N HIS A 766 -15.85 5.72 12.67
CA HIS A 766 -14.99 6.22 11.60
C HIS A 766 -15.48 5.73 10.21
N PRO A 767 -15.38 6.52 9.11
CA PRO A 767 -15.83 6.12 7.77
C PRO A 767 -15.29 4.76 7.29
N ALA A 768 -14.10 4.36 7.75
CA ALA A 768 -13.54 3.06 7.45
C ALA A 768 -14.31 1.89 8.09
N MET A 769 -15.05 2.15 9.16
CA MET A 769 -15.80 1.16 9.95
C MET A 769 -17.30 1.13 9.59
N SER A 770 -17.75 1.97 8.66
CA SER A 770 -19.19 2.09 8.32
C SER A 770 -19.89 0.76 7.98
N PRO A 771 -19.24 -0.23 7.31
CA PRO A 771 -19.87 -1.52 7.05
C PRO A 771 -20.20 -2.33 8.30
N GLN A 772 -19.57 -2.02 9.42
CA GLN A 772 -19.68 -2.77 10.69
C GLN A 772 -20.74 -2.18 11.65
N ILE A 773 -21.51 -1.18 11.22
CA ILE A 773 -22.49 -0.49 12.09
C ILE A 773 -23.54 -1.45 12.65
N GLU A 774 -23.99 -2.42 11.85
CA GLU A 774 -24.98 -3.42 12.22
C GLU A 774 -24.47 -4.44 13.26
N ASP A 775 -23.14 -4.50 13.47
CA ASP A 775 -22.55 -5.44 14.42
C ASP A 775 -22.74 -5.00 15.88
N PHE A 776 -22.87 -3.70 16.12
CA PHE A 776 -22.99 -3.15 17.48
C PHE A 776 -24.40 -3.34 18.03
N GLU A 777 -24.47 -3.73 19.29
CA GLU A 777 -25.72 -3.95 19.99
C GLU A 777 -26.47 -2.63 20.22
N GLN A 778 -27.75 -2.61 19.80
CA GLN A 778 -28.62 -1.45 19.95
C GLN A 778 -29.35 -1.50 21.30
N ASN A 779 -29.20 -0.49 22.13
CA ASN A 779 -29.85 -0.40 23.46
C ASN A 779 -31.00 0.63 23.51
N GLY A 780 -31.30 1.31 22.41
CA GLY A 780 -32.36 2.31 22.28
C GLY A 780 -32.07 3.66 22.96
N PHE A 781 -30.93 3.84 23.62
CA PHE A 781 -30.52 5.09 24.24
C PHE A 781 -29.29 5.72 23.58
N VAL A 782 -28.29 4.91 23.25
CA VAL A 782 -27.09 5.35 22.54
C VAL A 782 -27.37 5.41 21.05
N GLU A 783 -27.16 6.57 20.45
CA GLU A 783 -27.25 6.73 19.00
C GLU A 783 -25.95 6.25 18.33
N ILE A 784 -26.03 5.24 17.47
CA ILE A 784 -24.85 4.74 16.73
C ILE A 784 -24.92 5.29 15.30
N VAL A 785 -23.89 6.09 14.95
CA VAL A 785 -23.87 6.83 13.67
C VAL A 785 -22.59 6.45 12.90
N ALA A 786 -22.73 6.15 11.63
CA ALA A 786 -21.59 6.07 10.72
C ALA A 786 -21.26 7.46 10.18
N ALA A 787 -19.98 7.81 10.14
CA ALA A 787 -19.51 9.07 9.55
C ALA A 787 -19.61 9.04 8.01
N SER A 788 -20.83 8.91 7.47
CA SER A 788 -21.15 8.81 6.04
C SER A 788 -22.36 9.68 5.69
N GLY A 789 -22.54 9.98 4.41
CA GLY A 789 -23.70 10.73 3.91
C GLY A 789 -23.73 12.20 4.36
N ASP A 790 -24.90 12.67 4.75
CA ASP A 790 -25.19 14.08 5.07
C ASP A 790 -24.65 14.55 6.44
N MET A 791 -23.94 13.71 7.18
CA MET A 791 -23.41 14.06 8.48
C MET A 791 -22.32 15.13 8.37
N SER A 792 -22.46 16.24 9.08
CA SER A 792 -21.44 17.28 9.23
C SER A 792 -20.58 17.04 10.47
N TYR A 793 -19.26 16.87 10.29
CA TYR A 793 -18.33 16.82 11.42
C TYR A 793 -18.34 18.11 12.25
N GLU A 794 -18.40 19.28 11.60
CA GLU A 794 -18.53 20.55 12.30
C GLU A 794 -19.73 20.54 13.26
N LYS A 795 -20.92 20.14 12.77
CA LYS A 795 -22.13 20.10 13.58
C LYS A 795 -21.97 19.18 14.78
N ILE A 796 -21.57 17.92 14.58
CA ILE A 796 -21.47 16.96 15.69
C ILE A 796 -20.43 17.35 16.72
N LEU A 797 -19.30 17.94 16.29
CA LEU A 797 -18.25 18.40 17.19
C LEU A 797 -18.64 19.66 17.97
N THR A 798 -19.29 20.62 17.30
CA THR A 798 -19.76 21.85 17.95
C THR A 798 -20.91 21.60 18.93
N GLU A 799 -21.75 20.60 18.67
CA GLU A 799 -22.93 20.26 19.48
C GLU A 799 -22.62 19.30 20.65
N ALA A 800 -21.56 18.49 20.58
CA ALA A 800 -21.16 17.58 21.67
C ALA A 800 -20.62 18.35 22.89
N SER A 801 -20.93 17.87 24.11
CA SER A 801 -20.46 18.46 25.38
C SER A 801 -19.11 17.90 25.85
N LEU A 802 -18.89 16.62 25.63
CA LEU A 802 -17.68 15.87 25.98
C LEU A 802 -17.32 14.93 24.84
N MET A 803 -16.05 14.77 24.58
CA MET A 803 -15.53 13.75 23.66
C MET A 803 -14.82 12.63 24.43
N VAL A 804 -15.16 11.39 24.11
CA VAL A 804 -14.41 10.20 24.53
C VAL A 804 -13.74 9.63 23.28
N THR A 805 -12.42 9.57 23.28
CA THR A 805 -11.65 9.15 22.11
C THR A 805 -10.35 8.46 22.52
N ASP A 806 -9.57 8.02 21.53
CA ASP A 806 -8.24 7.47 21.76
C ASP A 806 -7.16 8.32 21.04
N TYR A 807 -6.89 8.02 19.79
CA TYR A 807 -5.87 8.70 18.95
C TYR A 807 -6.48 9.52 17.81
N SER A 808 -7.78 9.77 17.82
CA SER A 808 -8.49 10.40 16.71
C SER A 808 -8.05 11.85 16.47
N GLY A 809 -7.82 12.19 15.19
CA GLY A 809 -7.46 13.55 14.79
C GLY A 809 -8.50 14.63 15.13
N VAL A 810 -9.77 14.27 15.32
CA VAL A 810 -10.84 15.22 15.69
C VAL A 810 -10.72 15.73 17.13
N GLN A 811 -9.87 15.13 17.97
CA GLN A 811 -9.54 15.65 19.31
C GLN A 811 -9.02 17.09 19.25
N PHE A 812 -8.27 17.43 18.21
CA PHE A 812 -7.72 18.80 18.08
C PHE A 812 -8.79 19.83 17.76
N ASP A 813 -9.80 19.46 16.97
CA ASP A 813 -10.96 20.30 16.70
C ASP A 813 -11.75 20.56 17.98
N PHE A 814 -11.88 19.55 18.83
CA PHE A 814 -12.56 19.64 20.12
C PHE A 814 -11.76 20.46 21.14
N ALA A 815 -10.45 20.23 21.23
CA ALA A 815 -9.54 21.00 22.07
C ALA A 815 -9.44 22.47 21.63
N TYR A 816 -9.57 22.77 20.31
CA TYR A 816 -9.63 24.15 19.81
C TYR A 816 -10.80 24.91 20.42
N MET A 817 -11.94 24.26 20.62
CA MET A 817 -13.11 24.82 21.29
C MET A 817 -12.99 24.85 22.84
N ARG A 818 -11.89 24.39 23.45
CA ARG A 818 -11.67 24.24 24.91
C ARG A 818 -12.72 23.35 25.57
N LYS A 819 -13.27 22.36 24.83
CA LYS A 819 -14.21 21.37 25.37
C LYS A 819 -13.47 20.16 25.98
N PRO A 820 -14.07 19.51 26.99
CA PRO A 820 -13.41 18.42 27.71
C PRO A 820 -13.26 17.16 26.84
N ILE A 821 -12.13 16.48 26.99
CA ILE A 821 -11.81 15.22 26.30
C ILE A 821 -11.46 14.18 27.37
N VAL A 822 -11.87 12.94 27.17
CA VAL A 822 -11.41 11.78 27.92
C VAL A 822 -10.74 10.81 26.94
N TYR A 823 -9.48 10.48 27.21
CA TYR A 823 -8.77 9.48 26.40
C TYR A 823 -8.97 8.09 26.98
N TYR A 824 -9.50 7.18 26.17
CA TYR A 824 -9.60 5.77 26.50
C TYR A 824 -8.52 5.00 25.76
N HIS A 825 -7.41 4.68 26.46
CA HIS A 825 -6.25 3.94 25.96
C HIS A 825 -6.16 2.58 26.65
N PRO A 826 -7.01 1.61 26.33
CA PRO A 826 -6.99 0.30 26.99
C PRO A 826 -5.70 -0.45 26.70
N ASP A 827 -5.12 -1.08 27.74
CA ASP A 827 -3.86 -1.81 27.66
C ASP A 827 -3.95 -3.01 26.68
N THR A 828 -5.16 -3.54 26.47
CA THR A 828 -5.41 -4.66 25.57
C THR A 828 -5.50 -4.30 24.10
N LEU A 829 -5.55 -3.00 23.76
CA LEU A 829 -5.66 -2.52 22.39
C LEU A 829 -4.42 -1.69 22.03
N PRO A 830 -3.56 -2.17 21.13
CA PRO A 830 -2.33 -1.46 20.81
C PRO A 830 -2.61 -0.06 20.23
N PRO A 831 -1.68 0.90 20.42
CA PRO A 831 -1.81 2.25 19.90
C PRO A 831 -1.90 2.22 18.36
N HIS A 832 -2.69 3.14 17.81
CA HIS A 832 -2.90 3.24 16.36
C HIS A 832 -1.68 3.81 15.61
N TYR A 833 -0.92 4.68 16.27
CA TYR A 833 0.24 5.36 15.71
C TYR A 833 1.52 5.02 16.47
N GLU A 834 2.66 5.14 15.78
CA GLU A 834 3.97 5.01 16.44
C GLU A 834 4.20 6.10 17.49
N SER A 835 5.04 5.78 18.47
CA SER A 835 5.55 6.76 19.43
C SER A 835 6.30 7.89 18.70
N GLY A 836 6.10 9.14 19.13
CA GLY A 836 6.82 10.30 18.58
C GLY A 836 5.96 11.43 18.04
N GLY A 837 4.63 11.31 18.07
CA GLY A 837 3.72 12.38 17.70
C GLY A 837 3.45 13.35 18.83
N ILE A 838 2.37 13.12 19.58
CA ILE A 838 1.98 13.86 20.78
C ILE A 838 2.32 13.04 22.02
N ASP A 839 2.91 13.67 23.03
CA ASP A 839 3.06 13.09 24.37
C ASP A 839 1.77 13.32 25.16
N TYR A 840 0.88 12.33 25.14
CA TYR A 840 -0.44 12.44 25.75
C TYR A 840 -0.41 12.82 27.23
N PRO A 841 0.48 12.25 28.09
CA PRO A 841 0.57 12.63 29.50
C PRO A 841 0.83 14.13 29.74
N THR A 842 1.65 14.77 28.92
CA THR A 842 2.06 16.17 29.11
C THR A 842 1.41 17.15 28.12
N GLN A 843 0.93 16.66 26.95
CA GLN A 843 0.40 17.49 25.88
C GLN A 843 -1.06 17.16 25.54
N GLY A 844 -1.61 16.06 26.07
CA GLY A 844 -3.00 15.69 25.87
C GLY A 844 -3.97 16.67 26.52
N PHE A 845 -5.18 16.77 25.98
CA PHE A 845 -6.20 17.74 26.35
C PHE A 845 -7.24 17.18 27.32
N GLY A 846 -6.91 16.08 28.02
CA GLY A 846 -7.79 15.39 28.93
C GLY A 846 -7.11 14.24 29.67
N PRO A 847 -7.78 13.62 30.64
CA PRO A 847 -7.26 12.45 31.38
C PRO A 847 -7.14 11.23 30.48
N ILE A 848 -6.13 10.40 30.76
CA ILE A 848 -5.88 9.13 30.06
C ILE A 848 -6.34 7.99 30.97
N ILE A 849 -7.26 7.18 30.49
CA ILE A 849 -7.87 6.06 31.23
C ILE A 849 -7.62 4.76 30.49
N THR A 850 -7.21 3.72 31.19
CA THR A 850 -6.82 2.44 30.57
C THR A 850 -7.83 1.31 30.80
N ASN A 851 -8.68 1.41 31.80
CA ASN A 851 -9.65 0.38 32.13
C ASN A 851 -11.11 0.84 31.99
N HIS A 852 -12.01 -0.11 31.78
CA HIS A 852 -13.41 0.13 31.50
C HIS A 852 -14.15 0.85 32.66
N GLU A 853 -14.00 0.39 33.89
CA GLU A 853 -14.73 0.96 35.03
C GLU A 853 -14.33 2.41 35.25
N ALA A 854 -13.03 2.68 35.22
CA ALA A 854 -12.50 4.03 35.41
C ALA A 854 -12.92 4.99 34.28
N VAL A 855 -13.01 4.55 33.02
CA VAL A 855 -13.47 5.43 31.93
C VAL A 855 -14.95 5.78 32.10
N VAL A 856 -15.78 4.83 32.52
CA VAL A 856 -17.20 5.09 32.84
C VAL A 856 -17.32 6.10 33.99
N ASP A 857 -16.53 5.92 35.07
CA ASP A 857 -16.52 6.84 36.20
C ASP A 857 -16.08 8.25 35.81
N GLU A 858 -15.06 8.40 35.02
CA GLU A 858 -14.58 9.72 34.59
C GLU A 858 -15.59 10.42 33.66
N ILE A 859 -16.24 9.69 32.75
CA ILE A 859 -17.32 10.24 31.92
C ILE A 859 -18.49 10.70 32.79
N CYS A 860 -18.86 9.92 33.79
CA CYS A 860 -19.91 10.30 34.75
C CYS A 860 -19.55 11.55 35.53
N LYS A 861 -18.33 11.64 36.03
CA LYS A 861 -17.80 12.84 36.75
C LYS A 861 -17.90 14.10 35.90
N TYR A 862 -17.56 14.01 34.59
CA TYR A 862 -17.71 15.15 33.67
C TYR A 862 -19.18 15.52 33.48
N MET A 863 -20.08 14.57 33.32
CA MET A 863 -21.52 14.86 33.23
C MET A 863 -22.07 15.53 34.49
N GLU A 864 -21.63 15.09 35.67
CA GLU A 864 -22.05 15.64 36.96
C GLU A 864 -21.54 17.06 37.19
N ASN A 865 -20.36 17.43 36.66
CA ASN A 865 -19.83 18.79 36.74
C ASN A 865 -20.28 19.70 35.56
N GLY A 866 -21.21 19.23 34.70
CA GLY A 866 -21.70 19.98 33.54
C GLY A 866 -20.73 20.05 32.39
N CYS A 867 -19.87 19.03 32.23
CA CYS A 867 -18.84 18.89 31.18
C CYS A 867 -17.89 20.12 31.14
N LYS A 868 -17.47 20.61 32.29
CA LYS A 868 -16.49 21.68 32.36
C LYS A 868 -15.09 21.11 32.19
N THR A 869 -14.32 21.75 31.33
CA THR A 869 -12.91 21.41 31.12
C THR A 869 -12.05 21.88 32.28
N ASP A 870 -11.17 21.03 32.79
CA ASP A 870 -10.23 21.39 33.84
C ASP A 870 -9.21 22.43 33.33
N ALA A 871 -8.81 23.33 34.22
CA ALA A 871 -7.92 24.48 33.91
C ALA A 871 -6.61 24.03 33.23
N GLU A 872 -6.03 22.93 33.70
CA GLU A 872 -4.82 22.34 33.14
C GLU A 872 -4.96 22.07 31.64
N TYR A 873 -6.08 21.49 31.19
CA TYR A 873 -6.29 21.13 29.76
C TYR A 873 -6.64 22.37 28.92
N ILE A 874 -7.25 23.38 29.52
CA ILE A 874 -7.43 24.69 28.86
C ILE A 874 -6.06 25.35 28.63
N ASP A 875 -5.15 25.31 29.60
CA ASP A 875 -3.81 25.88 29.48
C ASP A 875 -2.99 25.13 28.43
N ARG A 876 -3.09 23.79 28.37
CA ARG A 876 -2.46 22.98 27.32
C ARG A 876 -2.99 23.33 25.93
N ALA A 877 -4.28 23.52 25.77
CA ALA A 877 -4.89 23.94 24.51
C ALA A 877 -4.46 25.34 24.10
N ASN A 878 -4.33 26.29 25.06
CA ASN A 878 -3.85 27.65 24.81
C ASN A 878 -2.35 27.65 24.39
N ASP A 879 -1.55 26.76 24.95
CA ASP A 879 -0.15 26.60 24.55
C ASP A 879 0.00 25.91 23.16
N PHE A 880 -0.93 25.02 22.82
CA PHE A 880 -0.90 24.27 21.58
C PHE A 880 -1.31 25.13 20.38
N PHE A 881 -2.45 25.84 20.46
CA PHE A 881 -2.99 26.62 19.34
C PHE A 881 -2.50 28.05 19.40
N LYS A 882 -1.85 28.52 18.36
CA LYS A 882 -1.36 29.90 18.26
C LYS A 882 -2.49 30.92 18.12
N PHE A 883 -3.60 30.56 17.49
CA PHE A 883 -4.71 31.45 17.18
C PHE A 883 -6.05 30.82 17.59
N ASP A 884 -6.96 31.63 18.11
CA ASP A 884 -8.34 31.27 18.49
C ASP A 884 -9.38 32.33 18.05
N ASP A 885 -9.02 33.16 17.08
CA ASP A 885 -9.76 34.34 16.63
C ASP A 885 -10.67 34.11 15.43
N TYR A 886 -10.80 32.85 14.98
CA TYR A 886 -11.62 32.45 13.84
C TYR A 886 -11.29 33.20 12.52
N ASN A 887 -10.02 33.55 12.33
CA ASN A 887 -9.49 34.20 11.13
C ASN A 887 -8.41 33.38 10.43
N ASN A 888 -8.49 32.05 10.56
CA ASN A 888 -7.47 31.13 10.04
C ASN A 888 -7.46 31.09 8.51
N ALA A 889 -8.62 31.02 7.88
CA ALA A 889 -8.73 31.03 6.41
C ALA A 889 -8.14 32.30 5.80
N LYS A 890 -8.34 33.47 6.47
CA LYS A 890 -7.75 34.73 6.06
C LYS A 890 -6.22 34.66 6.09
N ARG A 891 -5.62 34.23 7.21
CA ARG A 891 -4.16 34.12 7.35
C ARG A 891 -3.55 33.19 6.31
N ILE A 892 -4.22 32.05 6.03
CA ILE A 892 -3.78 31.11 4.98
C ILE A 892 -3.83 31.80 3.61
N TYR A 893 -4.91 32.52 3.31
CA TYR A 893 -5.05 33.25 2.04
C TYR A 893 -3.94 34.29 1.87
N ASP A 894 -3.73 35.13 2.86
CA ASP A 894 -2.73 36.20 2.84
C ASP A 894 -1.32 35.62 2.65
N GLU A 895 -0.97 34.57 3.38
CA GLU A 895 0.33 33.88 3.27
C GLU A 895 0.56 33.30 1.85
N ILE A 896 -0.45 32.65 1.28
CA ILE A 896 -0.37 32.12 -0.09
C ILE A 896 -0.18 33.29 -1.07
N TYR A 897 -0.98 34.34 -0.93
CA TYR A 897 -0.93 35.52 -1.81
C TYR A 897 0.44 36.15 -1.80
N ASP A 898 1.03 36.37 -0.62
CA ASP A 898 2.36 36.97 -0.46
C ASP A 898 3.49 36.04 -0.96
N SER A 899 3.36 34.72 -0.80
CA SER A 899 4.34 33.76 -1.30
C SER A 899 4.38 33.63 -2.84
N LEU A 900 3.38 34.17 -3.52
CA LEU A 900 3.23 34.11 -4.97
C LEU A 900 3.54 35.46 -5.67
N LYS A 901 3.75 36.55 -4.90
CA LYS A 901 4.27 37.82 -5.42
C LYS A 901 5.74 37.69 -5.80
#